data_e12b8b4d696b42c42c180276119da165
#
_entry.id   e12b8b4d696b42c42c180276119da165
#
_cell.length_a   1.000
_cell.length_b   1.000
_cell.length_c   1.000
_cell.angle_alpha   90.00
_cell.angle_beta   90.00
_cell.angle_gamma   90.00
#
_symmetry.space_group_name_H-M   'P 1'
#
loop_
_entity.id
_entity.type
_entity.pdbx_description
1 polymer ?
#
loop_
_entity_poly.entity_id
_entity_poly.type
_entity_poly.pdbx_seq_one_letter_code
_entity_poly.pdbx_strand_id
1 'polypeptide(L)'
;VGLGADKKPKQVFVESIDEVSDYADAMVHKGYDAYFALANFQSDEGRTVANAKELNSFFIDIDCGANKAYADQTEGIEALQKFLANTDFTKPTVVVNSGRGLHAYWVLEQPITREEWKPIAERFKALCQEHKFEADPAVTADVARILRIPETLNFKDPDNPLPTKVLKAGKRVSLSAFSEKLPVIDLLDIPGKKPFIRQMDPMTLALMGNYQSKFKTILIKSVNGEGCEQIANAFRNQDLLEEPLWRAALSIANACVDGSVGIHKISEQHPEYSANRTIKKANETKGPYTCATFKTLNPSACEGCTLKVTSPIQIGREIVEAAEEDNVVTQVEEVTKEEITYNIPTYPFPYFRGKVGGVYRRADPNKEDDKDELIYPYDMYVVKRIHDPDDGETLLLRLHLPKDGVREFILPLTSALSKEKFINAVAQQGVAILGKRQDLLMSYVTRWVEELQAMGKSEIARKQFGWLEDNSAFIIGDREICADGRVLYSPPTSVTVPIIPAMKSRGDFHTWRDIINAYGRPNMEQRAFALFMGFGGPLMKFVGEGMLDGFLLNLVSQKGGSGKTTLLHAINSIYGSPKPLLLSYKDTHNHRMQRMGTMQSLTPTIDELTNLEPKAMSSLVYDITSGKGKNRMSAKANVERTNVTTWQIPVVSSSNRRVKDALLTTKSFPEPELLRILEDEILPDPDNDPTWSKAHFGRLMSNYGHAIDPFIKYVATNLPTVIELLGRVNRKLDRAANITNTERFWSAGIAIDLTGGIIAHNLGLHNIPIEPVFQHAINLVNNTRNKNNEEFSHVADYLGGFLQRHYQDILVINGKTHSRTGLEQAPIREPRGKVVVRYEPDTKLLFVVNKEWRDDCAKSFIGYEDTLNPYRKSKAFTGLKKKRMLAGTAMGASDGVMALTFDTSKLDFFAEDAIVNADLKPEGGDTLGID
;
A
#
# COMPACT_ATOMS: atom_id res chain seq x y z
N VAL A 1 35.57 20.99 -8.93
CA VAL A 1 35.53 20.79 -10.41
C VAL A 1 36.06 22.08 -11.08
N GLY A 2 37.10 21.95 -11.93
CA GLY A 2 37.62 23.06 -12.73
C GLY A 2 37.18 22.93 -14.21
N LEU A 3 36.75 24.03 -14.82
CA LEU A 3 36.35 24.08 -16.22
C LEU A 3 37.25 25.14 -16.94
N GLY A 4 38.11 24.69 -17.82
CA GLY A 4 38.94 25.55 -18.67
C GLY A 4 38.28 25.90 -20.02
N ALA A 5 38.97 26.62 -20.86
CA ALA A 5 38.52 26.99 -22.20
C ALA A 5 38.21 25.78 -23.10
N ASP A 6 38.82 24.63 -22.87
CA ASP A 6 38.57 23.35 -23.53
C ASP A 6 37.24 22.70 -23.10
N LYS A 7 36.53 23.27 -22.12
CA LYS A 7 35.26 22.77 -21.52
C LYS A 7 35.34 21.34 -21.01
N LYS A 8 36.52 20.76 -20.83
CA LYS A 8 36.69 19.44 -20.23
C LYS A 8 36.73 19.58 -18.72
N PRO A 9 35.82 18.94 -17.95
CA PRO A 9 35.81 19.05 -16.51
C PRO A 9 37.02 18.34 -15.91
N LYS A 10 37.76 19.02 -15.06
CA LYS A 10 38.79 18.43 -14.18
C LYS A 10 38.18 18.28 -12.82
N GLN A 11 37.91 17.04 -12.41
CA GLN A 11 37.22 16.73 -11.17
C GLN A 11 38.20 16.12 -10.17
N VAL A 12 38.09 16.57 -8.91
CA VAL A 12 38.84 16.04 -7.77
C VAL A 12 37.84 15.86 -6.63
N PHE A 13 37.98 14.79 -5.89
CA PHE A 13 37.30 14.56 -4.62
C PHE A 13 38.27 14.94 -3.50
N VAL A 14 37.79 15.62 -2.46
CA VAL A 14 38.58 16.14 -1.35
C VAL A 14 37.84 15.82 -0.04
N GLU A 15 38.58 15.70 1.04
CA GLU A 15 38.06 15.32 2.35
C GLU A 15 37.89 16.50 3.31
N SER A 16 38.52 17.63 3.00
CA SER A 16 38.49 18.83 3.83
C SER A 16 38.14 20.10 3.08
N ILE A 17 37.66 21.13 3.80
CA ILE A 17 37.37 22.46 3.23
C ILE A 17 38.65 23.18 2.80
N ASP A 18 39.75 22.97 3.52
CA ASP A 18 41.05 23.59 3.19
C ASP A 18 41.56 23.12 1.83
N GLU A 19 41.41 21.81 1.53
CA GLU A 19 41.73 21.26 0.21
C GLU A 19 40.85 21.85 -0.91
N VAL A 20 39.59 22.19 -0.60
CA VAL A 20 38.70 22.87 -1.57
C VAL A 20 39.24 24.25 -1.92
N SER A 21 39.72 25.02 -0.91
CA SER A 21 40.29 26.35 -1.09
C SER A 21 41.55 26.29 -1.95
N ASP A 22 42.50 25.41 -1.58
CA ASP A 22 43.75 25.23 -2.31
C ASP A 22 43.52 24.84 -3.79
N TYR A 23 42.53 23.95 -4.01
CA TYR A 23 42.16 23.54 -5.35
C TYR A 23 41.50 24.69 -6.14
N ALA A 24 40.63 25.48 -5.48
CA ALA A 24 39.99 26.63 -6.11
C ALA A 24 41.03 27.67 -6.55
N ASP A 25 41.99 28.01 -5.69
CA ASP A 25 43.07 28.92 -6.02
C ASP A 25 43.93 28.41 -7.20
N ALA A 26 44.26 27.12 -7.17
CA ALA A 26 45.01 26.50 -8.28
C ALA A 26 44.23 26.53 -9.59
N MET A 27 42.90 26.45 -9.60
CA MET A 27 42.06 26.56 -10.79
C MET A 27 41.99 28.01 -11.29
N VAL A 28 41.81 28.98 -10.38
CA VAL A 28 41.80 30.42 -10.72
C VAL A 28 43.12 30.85 -11.35
N HIS A 29 44.24 30.41 -10.78
CA HIS A 29 45.59 30.70 -11.35
C HIS A 29 45.79 30.14 -12.76
N LYS A 30 45.04 29.07 -13.11
CA LYS A 30 45.08 28.49 -14.47
C LYS A 30 44.05 29.10 -15.43
N GLY A 31 43.30 30.12 -14.99
CA GLY A 31 42.21 30.72 -15.77
C GLY A 31 40.99 29.81 -15.93
N TYR A 32 40.72 28.95 -14.96
CA TYR A 32 39.60 27.99 -14.98
C TYR A 32 38.53 28.46 -14.02
N ASP A 33 37.27 28.28 -14.42
CA ASP A 33 36.12 28.36 -13.52
C ASP A 33 36.24 27.29 -12.44
N ALA A 34 36.12 27.66 -11.19
CA ALA A 34 36.13 26.76 -10.05
C ALA A 34 34.70 26.52 -9.52
N TYR A 35 34.34 25.25 -9.41
CA TYR A 35 33.03 24.82 -8.93
C TYR A 35 33.18 23.83 -7.77
N PHE A 36 32.21 23.83 -6.86
CA PHE A 36 32.06 22.80 -5.82
C PHE A 36 30.75 22.03 -6.05
N ALA A 37 30.73 20.77 -5.65
CA ALA A 37 29.52 19.95 -5.66
C ALA A 37 28.71 20.25 -4.40
N LEU A 38 27.38 20.20 -4.53
CA LEU A 38 26.44 20.53 -3.44
C LEU A 38 26.04 19.30 -2.62
N ALA A 39 26.46 18.12 -3.05
CA ALA A 39 26.30 16.85 -2.34
C ALA A 39 27.66 16.32 -1.88
N ASN A 40 27.67 15.60 -0.76
CA ASN A 40 28.74 14.67 -0.39
C ASN A 40 28.53 13.35 -1.14
N PHE A 41 29.63 12.66 -1.51
CA PHE A 41 29.60 11.43 -2.29
C PHE A 41 30.10 10.25 -1.46
N GLN A 42 29.63 9.05 -1.81
CA GLN A 42 30.00 7.81 -1.11
C GLN A 42 31.40 7.33 -1.49
N SER A 43 31.83 7.61 -2.73
CA SER A 43 33.14 7.23 -3.27
C SER A 43 33.61 8.27 -4.29
N ASP A 44 34.87 8.16 -4.69
CA ASP A 44 35.52 8.98 -5.74
C ASP A 44 35.30 8.48 -7.17
N GLU A 45 34.48 7.45 -7.38
CA GLU A 45 34.20 6.85 -8.69
C GLU A 45 33.48 7.79 -9.68
N GLY A 46 32.92 8.89 -9.20
CA GLY A 46 32.30 9.89 -10.06
C GLY A 46 31.15 10.66 -9.40
N ARG A 47 30.91 11.85 -9.91
CA ARG A 47 29.85 12.75 -9.47
C ARG A 47 28.54 12.39 -10.17
N THR A 48 27.91 11.29 -9.75
CA THR A 48 26.62 10.82 -10.25
C THR A 48 25.55 10.92 -9.17
N VAL A 49 24.28 10.95 -9.59
CA VAL A 49 23.15 10.91 -8.65
C VAL A 49 23.19 9.65 -7.78
N ALA A 50 23.61 8.52 -8.36
CA ALA A 50 23.70 7.25 -7.61
C ALA A 50 24.77 7.28 -6.52
N ASN A 51 25.88 8.00 -6.73
CA ASN A 51 27.00 8.12 -5.80
C ASN A 51 26.81 9.23 -4.76
N ALA A 52 25.83 10.14 -4.94
CA ALA A 52 25.54 11.18 -3.96
C ALA A 52 24.96 10.58 -2.67
N LYS A 53 25.52 10.95 -1.52
CA LYS A 53 25.17 10.43 -0.21
C LYS A 53 24.18 11.35 0.52
N GLU A 54 24.55 12.60 0.70
CA GLU A 54 23.80 13.58 1.50
C GLU A 54 24.01 14.99 0.98
N LEU A 55 23.05 15.88 1.26
CA LEU A 55 23.12 17.30 0.95
C LEU A 55 22.84 18.13 2.20
N ASN A 56 23.48 19.27 2.28
CA ASN A 56 23.35 20.19 3.42
C ASN A 56 22.65 21.50 3.05
N SER A 57 22.13 21.65 1.84
CA SER A 57 21.45 22.86 1.40
C SER A 57 20.43 22.61 0.29
N PHE A 58 19.40 23.45 0.25
CA PHE A 58 18.60 23.70 -0.96
C PHE A 58 19.14 24.93 -1.66
N PHE A 59 18.97 25.01 -2.97
CA PHE A 59 19.61 26.06 -3.75
C PHE A 59 18.87 26.39 -5.03
N ILE A 60 19.07 27.58 -5.54
CA ILE A 60 18.61 28.05 -6.84
C ILE A 60 19.71 28.81 -7.55
N ASP A 61 19.66 28.79 -8.89
CA ASP A 61 20.53 29.57 -9.77
C ASP A 61 19.66 30.57 -10.54
N ILE A 62 19.97 31.84 -10.40
CA ILE A 62 19.25 32.95 -11.03
C ILE A 62 20.18 33.54 -12.10
N ASP A 63 19.91 33.21 -13.33
CA ASP A 63 20.65 33.71 -14.47
C ASP A 63 20.28 35.18 -14.80
N CYS A 64 21.31 36.06 -14.96
CA CYS A 64 21.15 37.46 -15.33
C CYS A 64 21.91 37.78 -16.62
N GLY A 65 21.44 38.73 -17.40
CA GLY A 65 22.07 39.22 -18.64
C GLY A 65 21.10 39.49 -19.78
N ALA A 66 21.59 40.05 -20.89
CA ALA A 66 20.83 40.58 -22.01
C ALA A 66 19.79 39.64 -22.67
N ASN A 67 19.93 38.32 -22.53
CA ASN A 67 18.96 37.32 -23.05
C ASN A 67 18.44 36.39 -21.94
N LYS A 68 18.41 36.88 -20.72
CA LYS A 68 17.93 36.16 -19.53
C LYS A 68 16.66 36.85 -18.99
N ALA A 69 16.02 36.18 -18.07
CA ALA A 69 14.78 36.69 -17.44
C ALA A 69 15.03 38.01 -16.67
N TYR A 70 16.25 38.22 -16.18
CA TYR A 70 16.65 39.40 -15.41
C TYR A 70 17.84 40.08 -16.14
N ALA A 71 17.74 41.39 -16.34
CA ALA A 71 18.77 42.16 -17.07
C ALA A 71 20.12 42.19 -16.34
N ASP A 72 20.11 42.30 -15.01
CA ASP A 72 21.29 42.33 -14.16
C ASP A 72 21.03 41.66 -12.79
N GLN A 73 22.08 41.62 -11.95
CA GLN A 73 21.95 41.00 -10.60
C GLN A 73 21.08 41.84 -9.66
N THR A 74 20.90 43.13 -9.91
CA THR A 74 20.03 43.97 -9.08
C THR A 74 18.57 43.58 -9.26
N GLU A 75 18.17 43.46 -10.53
CA GLU A 75 16.83 42.96 -10.88
C GLU A 75 16.60 41.52 -10.36
N GLY A 76 17.62 40.65 -10.44
CA GLY A 76 17.57 39.30 -9.90
C GLY A 76 17.39 39.26 -8.36
N ILE A 77 18.03 40.19 -7.63
CA ILE A 77 17.84 40.35 -6.17
C ILE A 77 16.44 40.85 -5.86
N GLU A 78 15.96 41.85 -6.59
CA GLU A 78 14.60 42.39 -6.39
C GLU A 78 13.54 41.30 -6.65
N ALA A 79 13.72 40.50 -7.71
CA ALA A 79 12.85 39.38 -8.02
C ALA A 79 12.87 38.31 -6.89
N LEU A 80 14.05 37.99 -6.36
CA LEU A 80 14.17 37.08 -5.22
C LEU A 80 13.47 37.65 -3.98
N GLN A 81 13.63 38.93 -3.67
CA GLN A 81 12.97 39.57 -2.55
C GLN A 81 11.46 39.57 -2.70
N LYS A 82 10.96 39.88 -3.90
CA LYS A 82 9.53 39.83 -4.24
C LYS A 82 8.97 38.42 -4.13
N PHE A 83 9.68 37.41 -4.60
CA PHE A 83 9.31 36.00 -4.47
C PHE A 83 9.18 35.62 -3.00
N LEU A 84 10.19 35.95 -2.16
CA LEU A 84 10.17 35.65 -0.72
C LEU A 84 9.04 36.38 0.01
N ALA A 85 8.74 37.64 -0.38
CA ALA A 85 7.65 38.41 0.23
C ALA A 85 6.27 37.87 -0.17
N ASN A 86 6.08 37.47 -1.44
CA ASN A 86 4.80 36.95 -1.94
C ASN A 86 4.48 35.56 -1.42
N THR A 87 5.50 34.75 -1.12
CA THR A 87 5.35 33.38 -0.63
C THR A 87 5.48 33.26 0.88
N ASP A 88 5.89 34.35 1.56
CA ASP A 88 6.30 34.34 2.97
C ASP A 88 7.30 33.19 3.27
N PHE A 89 8.13 32.87 2.26
CA PHE A 89 9.08 31.78 2.33
C PHE A 89 10.32 32.15 3.14
N THR A 90 10.97 31.15 3.74
CA THR A 90 12.18 31.31 4.56
C THR A 90 13.28 32.01 3.75
N LYS A 91 13.94 33.03 4.32
CA LYS A 91 15.03 33.77 3.66
C LYS A 91 16.27 32.89 3.46
N PRO A 92 16.98 33.03 2.33
CA PRO A 92 18.20 32.24 2.08
C PRO A 92 19.27 32.54 3.13
N THR A 93 20.02 31.49 3.49
CA THR A 93 21.18 31.56 4.39
C THR A 93 22.31 32.33 3.72
N VAL A 94 22.61 32.00 2.46
CA VAL A 94 23.73 32.62 1.72
C VAL A 94 23.21 33.05 0.35
N VAL A 95 23.62 34.23 -0.10
CA VAL A 95 23.42 34.70 -1.45
C VAL A 95 24.79 35.07 -2.03
N VAL A 96 25.12 34.52 -3.18
CA VAL A 96 26.38 34.70 -3.89
C VAL A 96 26.14 35.37 -5.25
N ASN A 97 26.88 36.44 -5.51
CA ASN A 97 27.06 36.91 -6.90
C ASN A 97 27.99 35.96 -7.62
N SER A 98 27.52 35.27 -8.66
CA SER A 98 28.30 34.29 -9.43
C SER A 98 29.09 34.91 -10.61
N GLY A 99 29.19 36.25 -10.61
CA GLY A 99 29.79 37.08 -11.65
C GLY A 99 28.81 37.50 -12.77
N ARG A 100 27.89 36.63 -13.20
CA ARG A 100 26.88 36.90 -14.24
C ARG A 100 25.45 36.52 -13.82
N GLY A 101 25.24 36.15 -12.58
CA GLY A 101 23.97 35.76 -12.00
C GLY A 101 24.07 35.66 -10.49
N LEU A 102 23.11 35.01 -9.83
CA LEU A 102 23.05 34.87 -8.39
C LEU A 102 22.81 33.40 -8.04
N HIS A 103 23.48 32.92 -7.01
CA HIS A 103 23.12 31.66 -6.33
C HIS A 103 22.53 32.00 -4.96
N ALA A 104 21.39 31.41 -4.63
CA ALA A 104 20.85 31.50 -3.29
C ALA A 104 20.78 30.12 -2.64
N TYR A 105 21.24 30.03 -1.38
CA TYR A 105 21.34 28.79 -0.63
C TYR A 105 20.55 28.88 0.68
N TRP A 106 19.81 27.81 0.98
CA TRP A 106 19.22 27.57 2.30
C TRP A 106 20.01 26.42 2.94
N VAL A 107 21.01 26.77 3.74
CA VAL A 107 21.91 25.82 4.39
C VAL A 107 21.21 25.24 5.61
N LEU A 108 21.10 23.93 5.67
CA LEU A 108 20.43 23.21 6.75
C LEU A 108 21.31 23.12 8.01
N GLU A 109 20.67 23.01 9.16
CA GLU A 109 21.34 22.76 10.44
C GLU A 109 22.04 21.39 10.48
N GLN A 110 21.45 20.39 9.80
CA GLN A 110 21.99 19.05 9.66
C GLN A 110 21.86 18.59 8.19
N PRO A 111 22.84 17.84 7.66
CA PRO A 111 22.75 17.24 6.35
C PRO A 111 21.62 16.19 6.33
N ILE A 112 20.99 16.05 5.19
CA ILE A 112 19.94 15.05 4.94
C ILE A 112 20.32 14.16 3.76
N THR A 113 19.77 12.95 3.74
CA THR A 113 20.03 12.01 2.64
C THR A 113 19.48 12.55 1.33
N ARG A 114 20.03 12.10 0.20
CA ARG A 114 19.50 12.50 -1.14
C ARG A 114 18.02 12.11 -1.31
N GLU A 115 17.60 11.01 -0.68
CA GLU A 115 16.23 10.49 -0.70
C GLU A 115 15.25 11.43 0.03
N GLU A 116 15.69 12.03 1.13
CA GLU A 116 14.93 13.06 1.86
C GLU A 116 14.97 14.41 1.15
N TRP A 117 16.13 14.75 0.58
CA TRP A 117 16.33 16.04 -0.09
C TRP A 117 15.52 16.18 -1.37
N LYS A 118 15.53 15.16 -2.23
CA LYS A 118 14.98 15.23 -3.60
C LYS A 118 13.49 15.59 -3.65
N PRO A 119 12.58 14.98 -2.88
CA PRO A 119 11.17 15.36 -2.86
C PRO A 119 10.92 16.80 -2.42
N ILE A 120 11.70 17.28 -1.45
CA ILE A 120 11.58 18.65 -0.94
C ILE A 120 12.08 19.66 -1.96
N ALA A 121 13.17 19.33 -2.66
CA ALA A 121 13.71 20.18 -3.73
C ALA A 121 12.75 20.28 -4.94
N GLU A 122 12.04 19.20 -5.28
CA GLU A 122 11.00 19.25 -6.32
C GLU A 122 9.80 20.12 -5.89
N ARG A 123 9.40 20.08 -4.63
CA ARG A 123 8.37 20.99 -4.08
C ARG A 123 8.84 22.45 -4.13
N PHE A 124 10.10 22.70 -3.82
CA PHE A 124 10.67 24.04 -3.89
C PHE A 124 10.74 24.54 -5.35
N LYS A 125 11.11 23.68 -6.28
CA LYS A 125 11.06 23.96 -7.71
C LYS A 125 9.63 24.31 -8.18
N ALA A 126 8.62 23.55 -7.72
CA ALA A 126 7.22 23.81 -8.03
C ALA A 126 6.77 25.17 -7.47
N LEU A 127 7.17 25.54 -6.26
CA LEU A 127 6.89 26.85 -5.67
C LEU A 127 7.43 28.00 -6.53
N CYS A 128 8.67 27.86 -7.02
CA CYS A 128 9.27 28.84 -7.93
C CYS A 128 8.44 28.97 -9.22
N GLN A 129 8.01 27.85 -9.81
CA GLN A 129 7.23 27.83 -11.04
C GLN A 129 5.82 28.41 -10.86
N GLU A 130 5.14 28.09 -9.77
CA GLU A 130 3.80 28.58 -9.42
C GLU A 130 3.78 30.11 -9.30
N HIS A 131 4.82 30.66 -8.67
CA HIS A 131 4.96 32.11 -8.51
C HIS A 131 5.73 32.79 -9.66
N LYS A 132 5.96 32.09 -10.78
CA LYS A 132 6.64 32.58 -11.98
C LYS A 132 7.99 33.24 -11.66
N PHE A 133 8.68 32.65 -10.69
CA PHE A 133 10.03 33.05 -10.34
C PHE A 133 11.03 32.31 -11.25
N GLU A 134 11.72 33.04 -12.10
CA GLU A 134 12.60 32.50 -13.14
C GLU A 134 13.98 32.11 -12.57
N ALA A 135 14.01 31.05 -11.75
CA ALA A 135 15.22 30.32 -11.39
C ALA A 135 15.41 29.15 -12.34
N ASP A 136 16.69 28.72 -12.56
CA ASP A 136 16.93 27.55 -13.45
C ASP A 136 16.32 26.28 -12.87
N PRO A 137 15.25 25.76 -13.47
CA PRO A 137 14.54 24.59 -12.95
C PRO A 137 15.36 23.29 -13.08
N ALA A 138 16.40 23.27 -13.92
CA ALA A 138 17.32 22.13 -14.04
C ALA A 138 18.31 22.08 -12.88
N VAL A 139 18.56 23.22 -12.21
CA VAL A 139 19.46 23.33 -11.06
C VAL A 139 18.75 22.98 -9.76
N THR A 140 17.59 23.56 -9.52
CA THR A 140 16.90 23.60 -8.19
C THR A 140 16.68 22.22 -7.57
N ALA A 141 16.51 21.16 -8.36
CA ALA A 141 16.30 19.80 -7.86
C ALA A 141 17.32 18.79 -8.39
N ASP A 142 18.51 19.24 -8.78
CA ASP A 142 19.60 18.36 -9.27
C ASP A 142 20.55 17.99 -8.12
N VAL A 143 20.47 16.73 -7.66
CA VAL A 143 21.30 16.18 -6.56
C VAL A 143 22.81 16.25 -6.86
N ALA A 144 23.20 16.09 -8.13
CA ALA A 144 24.59 16.06 -8.54
C ALA A 144 25.10 17.43 -9.04
N ARG A 145 24.44 18.53 -8.66
CA ARG A 145 24.74 19.87 -9.14
C ARG A 145 26.07 20.39 -8.62
N ILE A 146 26.70 21.21 -9.45
CA ILE A 146 27.85 22.06 -9.06
C ILE A 146 27.47 23.52 -9.21
N LEU A 147 27.92 24.36 -8.31
CA LEU A 147 27.85 25.81 -8.41
C LEU A 147 29.24 26.43 -8.18
N ARG A 148 29.43 27.71 -8.62
CA ARG A 148 30.73 28.38 -8.50
C ARG A 148 31.10 28.60 -7.07
N ILE A 149 32.41 28.40 -6.78
CA ILE A 149 32.97 28.69 -5.45
C ILE A 149 33.00 30.22 -5.26
N PRO A 150 32.47 30.75 -4.15
CA PRO A 150 32.61 32.16 -3.81
C PRO A 150 34.08 32.58 -3.69
N GLU A 151 34.34 33.86 -3.85
CA GLU A 151 35.69 34.50 -3.79
C GLU A 151 36.65 33.97 -4.87
N THR A 152 36.13 33.42 -6.00
CA THR A 152 36.86 33.02 -7.21
C THR A 152 36.52 33.94 -8.37
N LEU A 153 37.00 33.61 -9.59
CA LEU A 153 36.67 34.32 -10.81
C LEU A 153 35.78 33.49 -11.76
N ASN A 154 34.86 34.16 -12.42
CA ASN A 154 34.02 33.58 -13.47
C ASN A 154 34.68 33.89 -14.83
N PHE A 155 35.33 32.91 -15.44
CA PHE A 155 36.02 32.96 -16.71
C PHE A 155 35.13 32.63 -17.94
N LYS A 156 33.82 32.75 -17.81
CA LYS A 156 32.90 32.54 -18.96
C LYS A 156 33.24 33.44 -20.16
N ASP A 157 33.81 34.60 -19.86
CA ASP A 157 34.51 35.51 -20.79
C ASP A 157 35.94 35.60 -20.29
N PRO A 158 36.90 34.91 -20.93
CA PRO A 158 38.30 34.89 -20.49
C PRO A 158 38.99 36.26 -20.54
N ASP A 159 38.56 37.13 -21.43
CA ASP A 159 39.11 38.48 -21.61
C ASP A 159 38.59 39.46 -20.54
N ASN A 160 37.46 39.14 -19.90
CA ASN A 160 36.87 39.97 -18.84
C ASN A 160 36.29 39.07 -17.71
N PRO A 161 37.16 38.43 -16.91
CA PRO A 161 36.73 37.60 -15.78
C PRO A 161 36.07 38.45 -14.70
N LEU A 162 34.91 37.99 -14.19
CA LEU A 162 34.13 38.66 -13.14
C LEU A 162 34.30 38.00 -11.79
N PRO A 163 34.47 38.76 -10.70
CA PRO A 163 34.61 38.18 -9.36
C PRO A 163 33.27 37.54 -8.89
N THR A 164 33.40 36.40 -8.24
CA THR A 164 32.30 35.80 -7.48
C THR A 164 32.40 36.26 -6.01
N LYS A 165 31.29 36.71 -5.42
CA LYS A 165 31.33 37.29 -4.07
C LYS A 165 30.13 36.88 -3.24
N VAL A 166 30.34 36.63 -1.97
CA VAL A 166 29.22 36.46 -1.01
C VAL A 166 28.56 37.82 -0.77
N LEU A 167 27.31 37.97 -1.13
CA LEU A 167 26.51 39.18 -0.90
C LEU A 167 25.82 39.19 0.45
N LYS A 168 25.47 38.01 0.97
CA LYS A 168 24.78 37.81 2.23
C LYS A 168 25.18 36.47 2.84
N ALA A 169 25.40 36.47 4.16
CA ALA A 169 25.52 35.28 4.97
C ALA A 169 24.60 35.40 6.20
N GLY A 170 23.92 34.36 6.59
CA GLY A 170 22.96 34.35 7.69
C GLY A 170 22.96 33.03 8.46
N LYS A 171 21.96 32.84 9.31
CA LYS A 171 21.81 31.61 10.12
C LYS A 171 21.33 30.45 9.27
N ARG A 172 21.78 29.24 9.62
CA ARG A 172 21.27 27.99 9.06
C ARG A 172 19.77 27.83 9.34
N VAL A 173 19.08 27.08 8.52
CA VAL A 173 17.63 26.85 8.62
C VAL A 173 17.36 25.41 9.03
N SER A 174 16.34 25.20 9.87
CA SER A 174 15.88 23.83 10.14
C SER A 174 15.13 23.28 8.91
N LEU A 175 15.18 21.98 8.72
CA LEU A 175 14.46 21.31 7.64
C LEU A 175 12.94 21.57 7.71
N SER A 176 12.38 21.62 8.92
CA SER A 176 10.98 21.94 9.15
C SER A 176 10.63 23.35 8.69
N ALA A 177 11.42 24.35 9.08
CA ALA A 177 11.19 25.76 8.68
C ALA A 177 11.31 25.96 7.16
N PHE A 178 12.15 25.19 6.47
CA PHE A 178 12.26 25.23 5.02
C PHE A 178 11.06 24.55 4.34
N SER A 179 10.60 23.40 4.86
CA SER A 179 9.59 22.56 4.21
C SER A 179 8.13 22.98 4.51
N GLU A 180 7.90 23.72 5.61
CA GLU A 180 6.57 24.08 6.11
C GLU A 180 5.74 24.88 5.10
N LYS A 181 6.37 25.78 4.36
CA LYS A 181 5.71 26.68 3.39
C LYS A 181 5.81 26.20 1.94
N LEU A 182 6.37 25.04 1.71
CA LEU A 182 6.41 24.47 0.37
C LEU A 182 5.03 23.93 -0.02
N PRO A 183 4.59 24.16 -1.29
CA PRO A 183 3.34 23.61 -1.77
C PRO A 183 3.36 22.09 -1.55
N VAL A 184 2.24 21.56 -1.08
CA VAL A 184 2.01 20.12 -1.19
C VAL A 184 1.86 19.88 -2.68
N ILE A 185 2.86 19.25 -3.30
CA ILE A 185 2.73 18.85 -4.70
C ILE A 185 1.62 17.81 -4.71
N ASP A 186 0.54 18.12 -5.40
CA ASP A 186 -0.41 17.10 -5.80
C ASP A 186 0.38 16.08 -6.62
N LEU A 187 0.48 14.83 -6.14
CA LEU A 187 1.26 13.77 -6.79
C LEU A 187 0.70 13.43 -8.18
N LEU A 188 -0.47 13.96 -8.52
CA LEU A 188 -1.03 13.96 -9.87
C LEU A 188 -0.32 14.97 -10.78
N ASP A 189 0.38 15.96 -10.22
CA ASP A 189 1.13 17.00 -10.92
C ASP A 189 2.66 16.95 -10.72
N ILE A 190 3.22 15.85 -10.25
CA ILE A 190 4.65 15.65 -10.44
C ILE A 190 4.86 15.57 -11.96
N PRO A 191 5.70 16.47 -12.54
CA PRO A 191 6.17 16.30 -13.90
C PRO A 191 7.22 15.17 -13.92
N GLY A 192 6.82 13.99 -13.52
CA GLY A 192 7.44 12.74 -13.78
C GLY A 192 6.82 12.23 -15.05
N LYS A 193 7.38 12.72 -16.18
CA LYS A 193 7.17 12.15 -17.50
C LYS A 193 5.71 11.71 -17.71
N LYS A 194 4.78 12.68 -17.84
CA LYS A 194 3.71 12.46 -18.83
C LYS A 194 4.46 11.98 -20.06
N PRO A 195 4.16 10.83 -20.66
CA PRO A 195 4.61 10.62 -22.02
C PRO A 195 4.16 11.90 -22.71
N PHE A 196 5.11 12.62 -23.28
CA PHE A 196 4.84 13.87 -23.97
C PHE A 196 3.96 13.48 -25.16
N ILE A 197 2.65 13.45 -24.96
CA ILE A 197 1.67 13.40 -26.03
C ILE A 197 1.73 14.79 -26.61
N ARG A 198 2.73 14.97 -27.48
CA ARG A 198 2.76 16.09 -28.38
C ARG A 198 1.41 16.10 -29.08
N GLN A 199 0.70 17.22 -29.06
CA GLN A 199 -0.34 17.46 -30.06
C GLN A 199 0.33 17.31 -31.41
N MET A 200 0.22 16.13 -32.00
CA MET A 200 0.73 15.87 -33.35
C MET A 200 -0.15 16.68 -34.30
N ASP A 201 0.49 17.31 -35.27
CA ASP A 201 -0.26 17.99 -36.32
C ASP A 201 -1.15 16.98 -37.08
N PRO A 202 -2.26 17.44 -37.67
CA PRO A 202 -3.22 16.55 -38.33
C PRO A 202 -2.63 15.67 -39.41
N MET A 203 -1.52 16.09 -40.05
CA MET A 203 -0.83 15.35 -41.09
C MET A 203 0.00 14.19 -40.51
N THR A 204 0.60 14.39 -39.34
CA THR A 204 1.32 13.34 -38.59
C THR A 204 0.33 12.28 -38.08
N LEU A 205 -0.85 12.68 -37.60
CA LEU A 205 -1.93 11.77 -37.21
C LEU A 205 -2.45 10.96 -38.39
N ALA A 206 -2.61 11.56 -39.56
CA ALA A 206 -3.03 10.86 -40.78
C ALA A 206 -1.95 9.86 -41.29
N LEU A 207 -0.67 10.15 -41.10
CA LEU A 207 0.43 9.25 -41.44
C LEU A 207 0.59 8.07 -40.50
N MET A 208 0.23 8.26 -39.21
CA MET A 208 0.35 7.21 -38.20
C MET A 208 -0.89 6.27 -38.15
N GLY A 209 -2.08 6.75 -38.50
CA GLY A 209 -3.32 5.98 -38.41
C GLY A 209 -3.54 5.43 -36.98
N ASN A 210 -4.19 4.29 -36.84
CA ASN A 210 -4.41 3.61 -35.55
C ASN A 210 -3.22 2.72 -35.11
N TYR A 211 -2.02 2.94 -35.65
CA TYR A 211 -0.84 2.14 -35.36
C TYR A 211 0.16 2.93 -34.54
N GLN A 212 0.69 2.31 -33.50
CA GLN A 212 1.85 2.81 -32.80
C GLN A 212 3.11 2.19 -33.39
N SER A 213 4.16 2.99 -33.55
CA SER A 213 5.45 2.51 -34.09
C SER A 213 6.47 2.40 -32.99
N LYS A 214 7.23 1.28 -32.96
CA LYS A 214 8.37 1.09 -32.04
C LYS A 214 9.67 1.32 -32.80
N PHE A 215 10.52 2.20 -32.26
CA PHE A 215 11.83 2.48 -32.86
C PHE A 215 12.73 1.25 -32.81
N LYS A 216 12.69 0.46 -31.76
CA LYS A 216 13.41 -0.81 -31.66
C LYS A 216 13.10 -1.74 -32.84
N THR A 217 11.85 -1.85 -33.27
CA THR A 217 11.44 -2.67 -34.43
C THR A 217 11.96 -2.09 -35.72
N ILE A 218 11.88 -0.75 -35.90
CA ILE A 218 12.45 -0.07 -37.08
C ILE A 218 13.95 -0.35 -37.17
N LEU A 219 14.67 -0.18 -36.07
CA LEU A 219 16.12 -0.34 -36.02
C LEU A 219 16.54 -1.78 -36.34
N ILE A 220 15.91 -2.78 -35.69
CA ILE A 220 16.24 -4.20 -35.94
C ILE A 220 16.01 -4.57 -37.39
N LYS A 221 14.84 -4.24 -37.97
CA LYS A 221 14.54 -4.51 -39.39
C LYS A 221 15.53 -3.81 -40.32
N SER A 222 15.89 -2.56 -40.01
CA SER A 222 16.80 -1.78 -40.81
C SER A 222 18.22 -2.34 -40.79
N VAL A 223 18.74 -2.70 -39.62
CA VAL A 223 20.09 -3.28 -39.48
C VAL A 223 20.20 -4.67 -40.14
N ASN A 224 19.11 -5.44 -40.15
CA ASN A 224 19.04 -6.76 -40.78
C ASN A 224 18.79 -6.70 -42.33
N GLY A 225 18.66 -5.50 -42.92
CA GLY A 225 18.42 -5.35 -44.35
C GLY A 225 16.97 -5.47 -44.79
N GLU A 226 16.04 -5.63 -43.88
CA GLU A 226 14.59 -5.73 -44.13
C GLU A 226 13.84 -4.40 -43.91
N GLY A 227 14.58 -3.33 -43.57
CA GLY A 227 14.04 -2.02 -43.21
C GLY A 227 14.67 -0.88 -44.00
N CYS A 228 14.75 0.30 -43.38
CA CYS A 228 15.24 1.53 -44.01
C CYS A 228 16.77 1.64 -43.90
N GLU A 229 17.49 1.63 -45.02
CA GLU A 229 18.96 1.77 -45.05
C GLU A 229 19.43 3.12 -44.46
N GLN A 230 18.60 4.18 -44.53
CA GLN A 230 18.92 5.47 -43.89
C GLN A 230 19.03 5.33 -42.36
N ILE A 231 18.12 4.57 -41.75
CA ILE A 231 18.15 4.31 -40.31
C ILE A 231 19.27 3.35 -39.95
N ALA A 232 19.53 2.33 -40.78
CA ALA A 232 20.66 1.42 -40.63
C ALA A 232 22.00 2.16 -40.70
N ASN A 233 22.17 3.03 -41.70
CA ASN A 233 23.36 3.88 -41.88
C ASN A 233 23.54 4.85 -40.71
N ALA A 234 22.47 5.51 -40.27
CA ALA A 234 22.51 6.42 -39.13
C ALA A 234 22.92 5.69 -37.83
N PHE A 235 22.57 4.43 -37.68
CA PHE A 235 22.94 3.62 -36.50
C PHE A 235 24.38 3.08 -36.61
N ARG A 236 24.80 2.60 -37.77
CA ARG A 236 26.16 2.00 -37.96
C ARG A 236 27.28 3.03 -37.94
N ASN A 237 27.00 4.25 -38.41
CA ASN A 237 27.97 5.30 -38.63
C ASN A 237 27.67 6.56 -37.82
N GLN A 238 27.30 6.40 -36.56
CA GLN A 238 26.89 7.49 -35.65
C GLN A 238 27.97 8.54 -35.48
N ASP A 239 29.24 8.12 -35.46
CA ASP A 239 30.42 8.94 -35.29
C ASP A 239 30.71 9.84 -36.51
N LEU A 240 30.22 9.48 -37.70
CA LEU A 240 30.37 10.19 -38.97
C LEU A 240 29.07 10.87 -39.44
N LEU A 241 27.99 10.78 -38.66
CA LEU A 241 26.68 11.25 -39.07
C LEU A 241 26.58 12.77 -39.03
N GLU A 242 26.33 13.40 -40.16
CA GLU A 242 26.13 14.84 -40.25
C GLU A 242 24.84 15.31 -39.61
N GLU A 243 24.81 16.56 -39.10
CA GLU A 243 23.69 17.13 -38.34
C GLU A 243 22.31 16.99 -39.02
N PRO A 244 22.12 17.28 -40.32
CA PRO A 244 20.82 17.16 -40.94
C PRO A 244 20.28 15.72 -40.94
N LEU A 245 21.14 14.73 -41.15
CA LEU A 245 20.79 13.31 -41.14
C LEU A 245 20.54 12.79 -39.72
N TRP A 246 21.37 13.23 -38.76
CA TRP A 246 21.14 12.93 -37.34
C TRP A 246 19.79 13.47 -36.88
N ARG A 247 19.44 14.72 -37.20
CA ARG A 247 18.13 15.30 -36.94
C ARG A 247 16.99 14.50 -37.59
N ALA A 248 17.18 14.04 -38.81
CA ALA A 248 16.22 13.21 -39.54
C ALA A 248 15.99 11.85 -38.81
N ALA A 249 17.07 11.19 -38.39
CA ALA A 249 16.97 9.93 -37.62
C ALA A 249 16.31 10.16 -36.26
N LEU A 250 16.66 11.24 -35.56
CA LEU A 250 16.01 11.64 -34.29
C LEU A 250 14.52 11.90 -34.47
N SER A 251 14.07 12.44 -35.62
CA SER A 251 12.65 12.69 -35.86
C SER A 251 11.81 11.41 -35.92
N ILE A 252 12.40 10.32 -36.44
CA ILE A 252 11.77 9.01 -36.49
C ILE A 252 11.73 8.37 -35.10
N ALA A 253 12.90 8.37 -34.40
CA ALA A 253 12.99 7.81 -33.05
C ALA A 253 12.04 8.51 -32.08
N ASN A 254 12.05 9.84 -32.07
CA ASN A 254 11.24 10.66 -31.14
C ASN A 254 9.71 10.50 -31.35
N ALA A 255 9.29 10.13 -32.55
CA ALA A 255 7.88 9.90 -32.89
C ALA A 255 7.39 8.48 -32.55
N CYS A 256 8.25 7.59 -32.06
CA CYS A 256 7.93 6.23 -31.67
C CYS A 256 7.57 6.13 -30.16
N VAL A 257 6.81 5.11 -29.76
CA VAL A 257 6.40 4.89 -28.36
C VAL A 257 7.59 4.64 -27.41
N ASP A 258 8.65 4.04 -27.91
CA ASP A 258 9.92 3.83 -27.23
C ASP A 258 10.96 4.93 -27.58
N GLY A 259 10.49 6.07 -28.03
CA GLY A 259 11.32 7.18 -28.54
C GLY A 259 12.29 7.73 -27.50
N SER A 260 11.90 7.76 -26.21
CA SER A 260 12.77 8.20 -25.12
C SER A 260 14.07 7.38 -24.99
N VAL A 261 14.05 6.11 -25.39
CA VAL A 261 15.22 5.23 -25.46
C VAL A 261 15.82 5.30 -26.87
N GLY A 262 14.98 5.34 -27.88
CA GLY A 262 15.37 5.33 -29.29
C GLY A 262 16.29 6.50 -29.68
N ILE A 263 16.00 7.73 -29.21
CA ILE A 263 16.82 8.92 -29.49
C ILE A 263 18.25 8.81 -28.94
N HIS A 264 18.42 8.18 -27.79
CA HIS A 264 19.74 7.94 -27.23
C HIS A 264 20.46 6.83 -27.97
N LYS A 265 19.75 5.74 -28.29
CA LYS A 265 20.36 4.59 -28.99
C LYS A 265 20.90 4.92 -30.38
N ILE A 266 20.24 5.82 -31.11
CA ILE A 266 20.68 6.28 -32.45
C ILE A 266 21.75 7.38 -32.36
N SER A 267 22.14 7.81 -31.15
CA SER A 267 23.01 8.97 -30.96
C SER A 267 24.21 8.74 -30.04
N GLU A 268 24.25 7.62 -29.29
CA GLU A 268 25.22 7.41 -28.21
C GLU A 268 26.70 7.49 -28.63
N GLN A 269 27.01 7.26 -29.89
CA GLN A 269 28.37 7.39 -30.47
C GLN A 269 28.57 8.67 -31.31
N HIS A 270 27.52 9.52 -31.40
CA HIS A 270 27.66 10.77 -32.18
C HIS A 270 28.56 11.77 -31.43
N PRO A 271 29.52 12.48 -32.16
CA PRO A 271 30.46 13.40 -31.51
C PRO A 271 29.83 14.50 -30.67
N GLU A 272 28.63 14.95 -31.05
CA GLU A 272 27.87 15.97 -30.34
C GLU A 272 26.86 15.40 -29.33
N TYR A 273 26.95 14.10 -29.03
CA TYR A 273 26.01 13.46 -28.09
C TYR A 273 26.20 14.02 -26.68
N SER A 274 25.09 14.46 -26.09
CA SER A 274 24.86 14.55 -24.67
C SER A 274 23.36 14.34 -24.45
N ALA A 275 22.98 13.70 -23.35
CA ALA A 275 21.57 13.34 -23.10
C ALA A 275 20.64 14.55 -23.28
N ASN A 276 20.99 15.70 -22.67
CA ASN A 276 20.18 16.92 -22.73
C ASN A 276 20.13 17.53 -24.13
N ARG A 277 21.26 17.54 -24.85
CA ARG A 277 21.34 18.08 -26.22
C ARG A 277 20.54 17.23 -27.21
N THR A 278 20.64 15.91 -27.08
CA THR A 278 19.87 14.95 -27.90
C THR A 278 18.37 15.10 -27.67
N ILE A 279 17.91 15.18 -26.42
CA ILE A 279 16.51 15.43 -26.09
C ILE A 279 16.04 16.77 -26.66
N LYS A 280 16.84 17.86 -26.49
CA LYS A 280 16.50 19.18 -27.02
C LYS A 280 16.35 19.12 -28.55
N LYS A 281 17.32 18.55 -29.23
CA LYS A 281 17.32 18.42 -30.68
C LYS A 281 16.19 17.54 -31.22
N ALA A 282 15.89 16.43 -30.55
CA ALA A 282 14.76 15.59 -30.88
C ALA A 282 13.40 16.33 -30.71
N ASN A 283 13.28 17.15 -29.68
CA ASN A 283 12.07 17.94 -29.43
C ASN A 283 11.87 19.12 -30.38
N GLU A 284 12.92 19.59 -31.03
CA GLU A 284 12.86 20.61 -32.07
C GLU A 284 12.32 20.07 -33.42
N THR A 285 12.22 18.73 -33.58
CA THR A 285 11.65 18.13 -34.79
C THR A 285 10.13 18.22 -34.77
N LYS A 286 9.50 18.62 -35.87
CA LYS A 286 8.03 18.82 -35.98
C LYS A 286 7.24 17.56 -36.29
N GLY A 287 7.84 16.37 -36.26
CA GLY A 287 7.24 15.07 -36.55
C GLY A 287 8.21 14.17 -37.32
N PRO A 288 7.82 12.94 -37.65
CA PRO A 288 8.68 12.01 -38.39
C PRO A 288 8.92 12.48 -39.79
N TYR A 289 10.20 12.55 -40.20
CA TYR A 289 10.56 12.93 -41.56
C TYR A 289 10.13 11.88 -42.60
N THR A 290 9.78 12.35 -43.77
CA THR A 290 9.35 11.49 -44.87
C THR A 290 10.53 10.86 -45.59
N CYS A 291 10.31 9.75 -46.32
CA CYS A 291 11.32 9.15 -47.22
C CYS A 291 11.85 10.15 -48.23
N ALA A 292 11.02 11.09 -48.73
CA ALA A 292 11.48 12.17 -49.63
C ALA A 292 12.53 13.05 -48.98
N THR A 293 12.36 13.43 -47.69
CA THR A 293 13.34 14.21 -46.92
C THR A 293 14.67 13.44 -46.76
N PHE A 294 14.61 12.15 -46.37
CA PHE A 294 15.80 11.32 -46.27
C PHE A 294 16.51 11.17 -47.61
N LYS A 295 15.80 10.98 -48.73
CA LYS A 295 16.35 10.89 -50.08
C LYS A 295 17.05 12.18 -50.52
N THR A 296 16.52 13.32 -50.09
CA THR A 296 17.19 14.63 -50.38
C THR A 296 18.49 14.78 -49.58
N LEU A 297 18.51 14.31 -48.33
CA LEU A 297 19.69 14.43 -47.45
C LEU A 297 20.78 13.41 -47.75
N ASN A 298 20.43 12.20 -48.12
CA ASN A 298 21.37 11.13 -48.50
C ASN A 298 20.75 10.24 -49.58
N PRO A 299 20.90 10.62 -50.87
CA PRO A 299 20.29 9.90 -52.00
C PRO A 299 20.76 8.44 -52.12
N SER A 300 22.07 8.20 -51.90
CA SER A 300 22.70 6.87 -52.11
C SER A 300 22.08 5.74 -51.26
N ALA A 301 21.74 6.02 -50.02
CA ALA A 301 21.09 5.03 -49.14
C ALA A 301 19.61 4.77 -49.48
N CYS A 302 19.04 5.49 -50.46
CA CYS A 302 17.73 5.26 -51.00
C CYS A 302 17.72 4.63 -52.38
N GLU A 303 18.89 4.41 -52.98
CA GLU A 303 19.01 3.74 -54.30
C GLU A 303 18.64 2.27 -54.18
N GLY A 304 17.73 1.81 -55.05
CA GLY A 304 17.24 0.43 -54.96
C GLY A 304 16.26 0.09 -53.84
N CYS A 305 15.78 1.07 -53.08
CA CYS A 305 14.84 0.85 -52.00
C CYS A 305 13.49 0.32 -52.55
N THR A 306 13.06 -0.88 -52.09
CA THR A 306 11.84 -1.56 -52.46
C THR A 306 10.67 -1.34 -51.51
N LEU A 307 10.93 -0.58 -50.42
CA LEU A 307 9.94 -0.36 -49.36
C LEU A 307 8.79 0.55 -49.84
N LYS A 308 7.57 0.09 -49.74
CA LYS A 308 6.35 0.86 -50.07
C LYS A 308 5.88 1.70 -48.86
N VAL A 309 6.71 2.57 -48.32
CA VAL A 309 6.44 3.44 -47.18
C VAL A 309 6.70 4.90 -47.54
N THR A 310 5.97 5.82 -46.95
CA THR A 310 6.15 7.27 -47.10
C THR A 310 7.06 7.88 -46.05
N SER A 311 7.31 7.15 -44.94
CA SER A 311 8.26 7.49 -43.89
C SER A 311 8.79 6.22 -43.21
N PRO A 312 10.06 6.18 -42.76
CA PRO A 312 10.62 5.03 -42.05
C PRO A 312 9.87 4.63 -40.79
N ILE A 313 9.09 5.54 -40.18
CA ILE A 313 8.28 5.23 -39.00
C ILE A 313 7.26 4.12 -39.26
N GLN A 314 6.77 3.99 -40.50
CA GLN A 314 5.79 2.97 -40.86
C GLN A 314 6.34 1.54 -40.79
N ILE A 315 7.68 1.36 -40.81
CA ILE A 315 8.34 0.05 -40.69
C ILE A 315 8.20 -0.51 -39.24
N GLY A 316 8.08 0.38 -38.26
CA GLY A 316 7.91 0.05 -36.86
C GLY A 316 6.48 -0.17 -36.44
N ARG A 317 5.51 -0.11 -37.37
CA ARG A 317 4.12 -0.37 -37.09
C ARG A 317 3.97 -1.79 -36.56
N GLU A 318 3.70 -1.90 -35.30
CA GLU A 318 3.12 -3.07 -34.70
C GLU A 318 1.63 -2.81 -34.66
N ILE A 319 0.82 -3.83 -34.98
CA ILE A 319 -0.55 -3.85 -34.52
C ILE A 319 -0.36 -3.88 -33.01
N VAL A 320 -0.54 -2.74 -32.36
CA VAL A 320 -0.66 -2.74 -30.93
C VAL A 320 -1.92 -3.56 -30.68
N GLU A 321 -1.76 -4.75 -30.12
CA GLU A 321 -2.81 -5.23 -29.24
C GLU A 321 -3.11 -4.02 -28.40
N ALA A 322 -4.26 -3.41 -28.58
CA ALA A 322 -4.63 -2.20 -27.91
C ALA A 322 -4.42 -2.46 -26.41
N ALA A 323 -3.32 -1.95 -25.86
CA ALA A 323 -3.40 -1.42 -24.52
C ALA A 323 -4.52 -0.39 -24.68
N GLU A 324 -5.72 -0.77 -24.25
CA GLU A 324 -6.91 0.05 -24.33
C GLU A 324 -6.56 1.38 -23.66
N GLU A 325 -6.09 2.33 -24.43
CA GLU A 325 -6.38 3.70 -24.13
C GLU A 325 -7.88 3.78 -24.29
N ASP A 326 -8.57 3.89 -23.15
CA ASP A 326 -9.92 4.40 -23.13
C ASP A 326 -9.89 5.71 -23.93
N ASN A 327 -10.20 5.64 -25.23
CA ASN A 327 -10.56 6.80 -25.99
C ASN A 327 -11.93 7.27 -25.51
N VAL A 328 -11.97 7.74 -24.27
CA VAL A 328 -13.04 8.58 -23.78
C VAL A 328 -12.81 9.94 -24.43
N VAL A 329 -13.47 10.16 -25.53
CA VAL A 329 -13.64 11.51 -26.07
C VAL A 329 -14.60 12.22 -25.14
N THR A 330 -14.05 12.91 -24.15
CA THR A 330 -14.81 13.84 -23.32
C THR A 330 -15.08 15.07 -24.18
N GLN A 331 -16.22 15.14 -24.82
CA GLN A 331 -16.81 16.43 -25.19
C GLN A 331 -17.53 16.96 -23.96
N VAL A 332 -16.94 17.95 -23.31
CA VAL A 332 -17.58 18.70 -22.23
C VAL A 332 -18.49 19.72 -22.89
N GLU A 333 -19.76 19.39 -23.06
CA GLU A 333 -20.81 20.38 -23.02
C GLU A 333 -21.33 20.43 -21.59
N GLU A 334 -21.34 21.62 -21.02
CA GLU A 334 -21.90 21.92 -19.70
C GLU A 334 -23.39 21.55 -19.66
N VAL A 335 -23.66 20.31 -19.24
CA VAL A 335 -24.97 19.93 -18.69
C VAL A 335 -24.70 19.01 -17.50
N THR A 336 -25.29 19.33 -16.40
CA THR A 336 -25.24 18.74 -15.07
C THR A 336 -25.49 17.23 -15.02
N LYS A 337 -24.59 16.43 -15.59
CA LYS A 337 -24.28 15.00 -15.42
C LYS A 337 -23.18 14.65 -16.41
N GLU A 338 -22.02 14.20 -15.93
CA GLU A 338 -20.95 13.68 -16.78
C GLU A 338 -21.47 12.44 -17.54
N GLU A 339 -21.77 12.59 -18.83
CA GLU A 339 -22.02 11.47 -19.72
C GLU A 339 -20.68 10.97 -20.27
N ILE A 340 -20.25 9.79 -19.81
CA ILE A 340 -19.09 9.07 -20.35
C ILE A 340 -19.48 8.59 -21.77
N THR A 341 -18.79 9.09 -22.80
CA THR A 341 -19.02 8.68 -24.19
C THR A 341 -18.15 7.45 -24.49
N TYR A 342 -18.74 6.30 -24.77
CA TYR A 342 -18.03 5.07 -25.11
C TYR A 342 -17.83 4.95 -26.62
N ASN A 343 -16.60 4.62 -27.05
CA ASN A 343 -16.37 4.22 -28.42
C ASN A 343 -17.00 2.85 -28.70
N ILE A 344 -17.90 2.80 -29.67
CA ILE A 344 -18.53 1.56 -30.10
C ILE A 344 -17.64 0.92 -31.17
N PRO A 345 -17.10 -0.30 -30.96
CA PRO A 345 -16.22 -0.95 -31.91
C PRO A 345 -16.96 -1.38 -33.20
N THR A 346 -16.21 -1.62 -34.29
CA THR A 346 -16.74 -2.20 -35.50
C THR A 346 -17.21 -3.61 -35.23
N TYR A 347 -18.46 -3.92 -35.58
CA TYR A 347 -19.02 -5.24 -35.32
C TYR A 347 -18.43 -6.30 -36.27
N PRO A 348 -18.28 -7.54 -35.81
CA PRO A 348 -17.70 -8.63 -36.61
C PRO A 348 -18.56 -9.00 -37.81
N PHE A 349 -17.94 -9.26 -38.98
CA PHE A 349 -18.64 -9.71 -40.16
C PHE A 349 -19.34 -11.07 -39.91
N PRO A 350 -20.58 -11.27 -40.33
CA PRO A 350 -21.42 -10.44 -41.19
C PRO A 350 -22.30 -9.39 -40.47
N TYR A 351 -22.02 -9.09 -39.25
CA TYR A 351 -22.80 -8.13 -38.46
C TYR A 351 -22.29 -6.69 -38.63
N PHE A 352 -23.16 -5.72 -38.43
CA PHE A 352 -22.83 -4.32 -38.50
C PHE A 352 -23.73 -3.47 -37.62
N ARG A 353 -23.27 -2.30 -37.27
CA ARG A 353 -24.01 -1.27 -36.53
C ARG A 353 -24.87 -0.48 -37.50
N GLY A 354 -26.16 -0.31 -37.19
CA GLY A 354 -27.06 0.52 -37.99
C GLY A 354 -26.72 2.03 -37.87
N LYS A 355 -27.22 2.84 -38.82
CA LYS A 355 -26.96 4.30 -38.84
C LYS A 355 -27.38 5.02 -37.56
N VAL A 356 -28.41 4.55 -36.88
CA VAL A 356 -28.91 5.10 -35.58
C VAL A 356 -28.59 4.17 -34.40
N GLY A 357 -27.65 3.25 -34.54
CA GLY A 357 -27.32 2.22 -33.58
C GLY A 357 -28.01 0.88 -33.84
N GLY A 358 -27.74 -0.08 -32.92
CA GLY A 358 -28.35 -1.42 -32.99
C GLY A 358 -27.52 -2.45 -33.76
N VAL A 359 -27.85 -3.71 -33.56
CA VAL A 359 -27.16 -4.87 -34.15
C VAL A 359 -27.92 -5.36 -35.35
N TYR A 360 -27.29 -5.39 -36.52
CA TYR A 360 -27.84 -5.87 -37.78
C TYR A 360 -26.99 -7.01 -38.36
N ARG A 361 -27.60 -7.93 -39.11
CA ARG A 361 -26.93 -8.94 -39.97
C ARG A 361 -27.01 -8.50 -41.42
N ARG A 362 -25.93 -8.56 -42.16
CA ARG A 362 -25.90 -8.33 -43.60
C ARG A 362 -26.62 -9.47 -44.35
N ALA A 363 -27.27 -9.12 -45.45
CA ALA A 363 -27.78 -10.08 -46.40
C ALA A 363 -26.64 -10.97 -46.92
N ASP A 364 -26.95 -12.25 -47.16
CA ASP A 364 -26.05 -13.18 -47.83
C ASP A 364 -26.07 -12.87 -49.34
N PRO A 365 -24.98 -12.42 -49.95
CA PRO A 365 -24.95 -12.05 -51.39
C PRO A 365 -25.24 -13.22 -52.33
N ASN A 366 -25.19 -14.48 -51.85
CA ASN A 366 -25.49 -15.68 -52.61
C ASN A 366 -26.98 -16.11 -52.57
N LYS A 367 -27.83 -15.34 -51.88
CA LYS A 367 -29.27 -15.61 -51.75
C LYS A 367 -30.05 -14.41 -52.27
N GLU A 368 -30.79 -14.61 -53.39
CA GLU A 368 -31.52 -13.54 -54.09
C GLU A 368 -32.55 -12.78 -53.25
N ASP A 369 -33.15 -13.42 -52.24
CA ASP A 369 -34.18 -12.83 -51.35
C ASP A 369 -33.72 -12.45 -49.95
N ASP A 370 -32.43 -12.59 -49.59
CA ASP A 370 -31.95 -12.22 -48.24
C ASP A 370 -31.77 -10.69 -48.16
N LYS A 371 -32.15 -10.12 -47.03
CA LYS A 371 -32.04 -8.67 -46.75
C LYS A 371 -31.32 -8.44 -45.43
N ASP A 372 -30.77 -7.25 -45.30
CA ASP A 372 -30.23 -6.82 -44.01
C ASP A 372 -31.31 -6.94 -42.93
N GLU A 373 -30.99 -7.66 -41.84
CA GLU A 373 -31.95 -8.02 -40.79
C GLU A 373 -31.57 -7.35 -39.46
N LEU A 374 -32.52 -6.60 -38.86
CA LEU A 374 -32.36 -6.07 -37.52
C LEU A 374 -32.48 -7.21 -36.51
N ILE A 375 -31.41 -7.38 -35.71
CA ILE A 375 -31.36 -8.36 -34.61
C ILE A 375 -31.81 -7.70 -33.31
N TYR A 376 -31.16 -6.59 -32.93
CA TYR A 376 -31.48 -5.86 -31.69
C TYR A 376 -31.40 -4.33 -31.93
N PRO A 377 -32.37 -3.54 -31.46
CA PRO A 377 -32.46 -2.13 -31.84
C PRO A 377 -31.41 -1.22 -31.14
N TYR A 378 -30.73 -1.69 -30.13
CA TYR A 378 -29.74 -0.91 -29.40
C TYR A 378 -28.34 -1.51 -29.51
N ASP A 379 -27.29 -0.70 -29.20
CA ASP A 379 -25.94 -1.18 -29.31
C ASP A 379 -25.63 -2.15 -28.17
N MET A 380 -25.12 -3.30 -28.49
CA MET A 380 -24.62 -4.33 -27.60
C MET A 380 -23.41 -5.00 -28.24
N TYR A 381 -22.31 -5.13 -27.49
CA TYR A 381 -21.08 -5.76 -28.00
C TYR A 381 -20.25 -6.39 -26.90
N VAL A 382 -19.38 -7.32 -27.28
CA VAL A 382 -18.41 -7.91 -26.36
C VAL A 382 -17.19 -6.99 -26.31
N VAL A 383 -16.89 -6.48 -25.14
CA VAL A 383 -15.74 -5.59 -24.89
C VAL A 383 -14.45 -6.41 -24.89
N LYS A 384 -14.45 -7.54 -24.15
CA LYS A 384 -13.29 -8.40 -24.00
C LYS A 384 -13.63 -9.80 -23.48
N ARG A 385 -12.65 -10.70 -23.62
CA ARG A 385 -12.66 -12.03 -23.03
C ARG A 385 -11.87 -12.00 -21.72
N ILE A 386 -12.38 -12.66 -20.70
CA ILE A 386 -11.79 -12.70 -19.36
C ILE A 386 -11.70 -14.17 -18.93
N HIS A 387 -10.53 -14.61 -18.55
CA HIS A 387 -10.34 -15.93 -17.93
C HIS A 387 -10.53 -15.82 -16.43
N ASP A 388 -11.67 -16.28 -15.93
CA ASP A 388 -11.96 -16.40 -14.51
C ASP A 388 -11.44 -17.76 -14.01
N PRO A 389 -10.55 -17.81 -13.01
CA PRO A 389 -10.00 -19.07 -12.51
C PRO A 389 -11.05 -20.03 -11.92
N ASP A 390 -12.25 -19.57 -11.53
CA ASP A 390 -13.34 -20.42 -11.00
C ASP A 390 -14.40 -20.73 -12.04
N ASP A 391 -14.81 -19.71 -12.81
CA ASP A 391 -15.92 -19.81 -13.75
C ASP A 391 -15.45 -20.11 -15.18
N GLY A 392 -14.13 -20.13 -15.42
CA GLY A 392 -13.53 -20.34 -16.73
C GLY A 392 -13.62 -19.10 -17.62
N GLU A 393 -13.73 -19.28 -18.93
CA GLU A 393 -13.86 -18.16 -19.87
C GLU A 393 -15.20 -17.43 -19.68
N THR A 394 -15.11 -16.12 -19.50
CA THR A 394 -16.23 -15.20 -19.36
C THR A 394 -16.09 -14.05 -20.35
N LEU A 395 -17.18 -13.39 -20.66
CA LEU A 395 -17.29 -12.27 -21.58
C LEU A 395 -17.74 -11.02 -20.82
N LEU A 396 -17.07 -9.90 -21.00
CA LEU A 396 -17.58 -8.60 -20.61
C LEU A 396 -18.39 -8.03 -21.76
N LEU A 397 -19.69 -7.82 -21.56
CA LEU A 397 -20.59 -7.22 -22.53
C LEU A 397 -20.95 -5.80 -22.10
N ARG A 398 -21.11 -4.94 -23.09
CA ARG A 398 -21.60 -3.57 -22.89
C ARG A 398 -22.89 -3.37 -23.68
N LEU A 399 -23.91 -2.83 -23.01
CA LEU A 399 -25.24 -2.59 -23.53
C LEU A 399 -25.58 -1.10 -23.39
N HIS A 400 -25.97 -0.47 -24.48
CA HIS A 400 -26.40 0.93 -24.49
C HIS A 400 -27.92 0.99 -24.58
N LEU A 401 -28.57 1.55 -23.56
CA LEU A 401 -30.02 1.76 -23.53
C LEU A 401 -30.33 3.26 -23.56
N PRO A 402 -31.28 3.72 -24.40
CA PRO A 402 -31.46 5.15 -24.69
C PRO A 402 -31.76 6.04 -23.48
N LYS A 403 -32.43 5.49 -22.47
CA LYS A 403 -32.81 6.25 -21.26
C LYS A 403 -32.11 5.74 -20.00
N ASP A 404 -31.68 4.50 -19.98
CA ASP A 404 -31.04 3.85 -18.83
C ASP A 404 -29.52 4.03 -18.85
N GLY A 405 -28.96 4.54 -19.96
CA GLY A 405 -27.52 4.72 -20.14
C GLY A 405 -26.79 3.42 -20.52
N VAL A 406 -25.51 3.34 -20.17
CA VAL A 406 -24.66 2.21 -20.51
C VAL A 406 -24.59 1.24 -19.34
N ARG A 407 -24.76 -0.07 -19.64
CA ARG A 407 -24.60 -1.15 -18.66
C ARG A 407 -23.53 -2.11 -19.11
N GLU A 408 -22.70 -2.53 -18.16
CA GLU A 408 -21.73 -3.60 -18.36
C GLU A 408 -22.11 -4.82 -17.51
N PHE A 409 -21.96 -6.01 -18.08
CA PHE A 409 -22.22 -7.24 -17.34
C PHE A 409 -21.34 -8.40 -17.83
N ILE A 410 -21.03 -9.31 -16.91
CA ILE A 410 -20.23 -10.50 -17.18
C ILE A 410 -21.16 -11.66 -17.56
N LEU A 411 -20.80 -12.37 -18.64
CA LEU A 411 -21.51 -13.54 -19.15
C LEU A 411 -20.52 -14.70 -19.28
N PRO A 412 -20.65 -15.79 -18.47
CA PRO A 412 -19.84 -16.98 -18.68
C PRO A 412 -20.01 -17.54 -20.09
N LEU A 413 -18.92 -17.96 -20.74
CA LEU A 413 -18.96 -18.51 -22.11
C LEU A 413 -19.85 -19.72 -22.18
N THR A 414 -19.90 -20.55 -21.14
CA THR A 414 -20.84 -21.68 -21.03
C THR A 414 -22.30 -21.24 -21.04
N SER A 415 -22.61 -20.04 -20.58
CA SER A 415 -23.95 -19.44 -20.63
C SER A 415 -24.19 -18.79 -21.98
N ALA A 416 -23.19 -18.15 -22.59
CA ALA A 416 -23.28 -17.56 -23.94
C ALA A 416 -23.59 -18.59 -25.03
N LEU A 417 -23.13 -19.84 -24.87
CA LEU A 417 -23.33 -20.95 -25.77
C LEU A 417 -24.58 -21.80 -25.47
N SER A 418 -25.33 -21.49 -24.42
CA SER A 418 -26.60 -22.17 -24.05
C SER A 418 -27.76 -21.22 -24.26
N LYS A 419 -28.66 -21.54 -25.20
CA LYS A 419 -29.78 -20.66 -25.60
C LYS A 419 -30.59 -20.17 -24.40
N GLU A 420 -31.02 -21.08 -23.51
CA GLU A 420 -31.83 -20.75 -22.35
C GLU A 420 -31.09 -19.84 -21.39
N LYS A 421 -29.83 -20.19 -21.06
CA LYS A 421 -29.01 -19.41 -20.12
C LYS A 421 -28.65 -18.04 -20.71
N PHE A 422 -28.33 -17.99 -22.00
CA PHE A 422 -28.03 -16.75 -22.70
C PHE A 422 -29.20 -15.77 -22.65
N ILE A 423 -30.39 -16.23 -23.05
CA ILE A 423 -31.61 -15.41 -23.08
C ILE A 423 -31.97 -14.92 -21.67
N ASN A 424 -31.90 -15.79 -20.67
CA ASN A 424 -32.15 -15.40 -19.28
C ASN A 424 -31.13 -14.34 -18.80
N ALA A 425 -29.85 -14.50 -19.11
CA ALA A 425 -28.82 -13.56 -18.70
C ALA A 425 -29.00 -12.19 -19.36
N VAL A 426 -29.22 -12.12 -20.66
CA VAL A 426 -29.41 -10.84 -21.35
C VAL A 426 -30.75 -10.18 -21.02
N ALA A 427 -31.81 -10.97 -20.77
CA ALA A 427 -33.10 -10.45 -20.33
C ALA A 427 -33.03 -9.79 -18.96
N GLN A 428 -32.22 -10.34 -18.01
CA GLN A 428 -31.96 -9.71 -16.72
C GLN A 428 -31.30 -8.33 -16.85
N GLN A 429 -30.59 -8.06 -17.95
CA GLN A 429 -29.99 -6.76 -18.25
C GLN A 429 -30.91 -5.80 -19.02
N GLY A 430 -32.12 -6.25 -19.33
CA GLY A 430 -33.12 -5.46 -20.05
C GLY A 430 -33.17 -5.68 -21.56
N VAL A 431 -32.50 -6.71 -22.08
CA VAL A 431 -32.57 -7.07 -23.53
C VAL A 431 -33.83 -7.86 -23.79
N ALA A 432 -34.82 -7.23 -24.42
CA ALA A 432 -36.06 -7.85 -24.83
C ALA A 432 -35.94 -8.36 -26.28
N ILE A 433 -35.87 -9.67 -26.45
CA ILE A 433 -35.71 -10.31 -27.78
C ILE A 433 -36.52 -11.63 -27.86
N LEU A 434 -37.16 -11.88 -28.98
CA LEU A 434 -38.06 -13.02 -29.16
C LEU A 434 -37.79 -13.78 -30.50
N GLY A 435 -38.13 -15.04 -30.50
CA GLY A 435 -38.15 -15.89 -31.69
C GLY A 435 -36.78 -16.05 -32.36
N LYS A 436 -36.70 -16.00 -33.67
CA LYS A 436 -35.50 -16.20 -34.50
C LYS A 436 -34.35 -15.22 -34.13
N ARG A 437 -34.69 -14.01 -33.67
CA ARG A 437 -33.70 -13.00 -33.30
C ARG A 437 -32.84 -13.43 -32.10
N GLN A 438 -33.34 -14.31 -31.23
CA GLN A 438 -32.59 -14.88 -30.12
C GLN A 438 -31.37 -15.67 -30.62
N ASP A 439 -31.55 -16.53 -31.63
CA ASP A 439 -30.47 -17.34 -32.19
C ASP A 439 -29.48 -16.46 -32.97
N LEU A 440 -29.97 -15.41 -33.64
CA LEU A 440 -29.11 -14.45 -34.33
C LEU A 440 -28.27 -13.62 -33.35
N LEU A 441 -28.84 -13.20 -32.22
CA LEU A 441 -28.08 -12.46 -31.18
C LEU A 441 -27.02 -13.35 -30.53
N MET A 442 -27.35 -14.61 -30.26
CA MET A 442 -26.40 -15.59 -29.74
C MET A 442 -25.26 -15.85 -30.75
N SER A 443 -25.58 -16.00 -32.02
CA SER A 443 -24.60 -16.16 -33.10
C SER A 443 -23.70 -14.91 -33.25
N TYR A 444 -24.26 -13.71 -33.08
CA TYR A 444 -23.53 -12.45 -33.08
C TYR A 444 -22.50 -12.41 -31.93
N VAL A 445 -22.90 -12.76 -30.71
CA VAL A 445 -22.00 -12.82 -29.56
C VAL A 445 -20.91 -13.89 -29.76
N THR A 446 -21.27 -15.05 -30.30
CA THR A 446 -20.29 -16.10 -30.61
C THR A 446 -19.25 -15.62 -31.64
N ARG A 447 -19.69 -14.87 -32.67
CA ARG A 447 -18.78 -14.32 -33.67
C ARG A 447 -17.78 -13.31 -33.07
N TRP A 448 -18.22 -12.49 -32.10
CA TRP A 448 -17.33 -11.66 -31.32
C TRP A 448 -16.26 -12.48 -30.58
N VAL A 449 -16.67 -13.60 -29.98
CA VAL A 449 -15.71 -14.46 -29.24
C VAL A 449 -14.66 -15.01 -30.20
N GLU A 450 -15.06 -15.48 -31.41
CA GLU A 450 -14.13 -15.99 -32.42
C GLU A 450 -13.12 -14.93 -32.86
N GLU A 451 -13.57 -13.69 -33.13
CA GLU A 451 -12.66 -12.59 -33.49
C GLU A 451 -11.70 -12.23 -32.34
N LEU A 452 -12.22 -12.09 -31.13
CA LEU A 452 -11.38 -11.80 -29.96
C LEU A 452 -10.41 -12.96 -29.64
N GLN A 453 -10.75 -14.20 -29.97
CA GLN A 453 -9.82 -15.35 -29.86
C GLN A 453 -8.69 -15.26 -30.87
N ALA A 454 -8.99 -14.80 -32.08
CA ALA A 454 -7.99 -14.59 -33.12
C ALA A 454 -7.08 -13.40 -32.85
N MET A 455 -7.55 -12.37 -32.11
CA MET A 455 -6.82 -11.17 -31.80
C MET A 455 -5.83 -11.32 -30.63
N GLY A 456 -6.14 -12.14 -29.63
CA GLY A 456 -5.26 -12.24 -28.47
C GLY A 456 -5.71 -13.20 -27.38
N LYS A 457 -4.92 -13.23 -26.29
CA LYS A 457 -5.23 -14.02 -25.10
C LYS A 457 -6.32 -13.36 -24.27
N SER A 458 -7.04 -14.17 -23.49
CA SER A 458 -7.97 -13.66 -22.48
C SER A 458 -7.23 -12.92 -21.38
N GLU A 459 -7.82 -11.85 -20.88
CA GLU A 459 -7.32 -11.21 -19.65
C GLU A 459 -7.62 -12.10 -18.44
N ILE A 460 -6.76 -12.07 -17.44
CA ILE A 460 -6.96 -12.85 -16.21
C ILE A 460 -7.76 -12.00 -15.22
N ALA A 461 -8.93 -12.51 -14.83
CA ALA A 461 -9.74 -11.87 -13.80
C ALA A 461 -9.08 -11.98 -12.42
N ARG A 462 -9.18 -10.92 -11.64
CA ARG A 462 -8.63 -10.86 -10.29
C ARG A 462 -9.71 -11.10 -9.23
N LYS A 463 -9.51 -12.13 -8.41
CA LYS A 463 -10.45 -12.52 -7.34
C LYS A 463 -10.24 -11.75 -6.06
N GLN A 464 -9.07 -11.17 -5.88
CA GLN A 464 -8.60 -10.52 -4.68
C GLN A 464 -8.03 -9.15 -5.01
N PHE A 465 -8.23 -8.19 -4.11
CA PHE A 465 -7.52 -6.93 -4.10
C PHE A 465 -6.20 -7.11 -3.35
N GLY A 466 -5.22 -6.22 -3.60
CA GLY A 466 -3.93 -6.30 -2.96
C GLY A 466 -2.81 -6.66 -3.91
N TRP A 467 -1.67 -7.07 -3.36
CA TRP A 467 -0.47 -7.37 -4.15
C TRP A 467 -0.61 -8.64 -4.97
N LEU A 468 -0.13 -8.58 -6.20
CA LEU A 468 0.16 -9.79 -6.96
C LEU A 468 1.28 -10.60 -6.25
N GLU A 469 1.37 -11.87 -6.60
CA GLU A 469 2.30 -12.79 -5.92
C GLU A 469 3.76 -12.33 -6.07
N ASP A 470 4.12 -11.83 -7.26
CA ASP A 470 5.44 -11.31 -7.62
C ASP A 470 5.67 -9.83 -7.26
N ASN A 471 4.72 -9.18 -6.60
CA ASN A 471 4.72 -7.75 -6.26
C ASN A 471 4.81 -6.78 -7.46
N SER A 472 4.55 -7.26 -8.67
CA SER A 472 4.61 -6.45 -9.89
C SER A 472 3.51 -5.39 -9.97
N ALA A 473 2.38 -5.62 -9.29
CA ALA A 473 1.25 -4.70 -9.22
C ALA A 473 0.39 -4.90 -7.96
N PHE A 474 -0.42 -3.89 -7.68
CA PHE A 474 -1.44 -3.89 -6.63
C PHE A 474 -2.83 -3.68 -7.22
N ILE A 475 -3.77 -4.56 -6.88
CA ILE A 475 -5.14 -4.51 -7.37
C ILE A 475 -6.03 -3.78 -6.37
N ILE A 476 -6.81 -2.82 -6.84
CA ILE A 476 -7.86 -2.17 -6.04
C ILE A 476 -9.09 -1.84 -6.89
N GLY A 477 -10.24 -2.39 -6.53
CA GLY A 477 -11.45 -2.25 -7.32
C GLY A 477 -11.27 -2.84 -8.72
N ASP A 478 -11.42 -1.99 -9.74
CA ASP A 478 -11.21 -2.30 -11.15
C ASP A 478 -9.86 -1.78 -11.70
N ARG A 479 -8.91 -1.41 -10.81
CA ARG A 479 -7.61 -0.85 -11.17
C ARG A 479 -6.47 -1.76 -10.73
N GLU A 480 -5.48 -1.88 -11.59
CA GLU A 480 -4.19 -2.54 -11.35
C GLU A 480 -3.07 -1.49 -11.38
N ILE A 481 -2.50 -1.17 -10.21
CA ILE A 481 -1.43 -0.17 -10.06
C ILE A 481 -0.10 -0.89 -10.13
N CYS A 482 0.62 -0.73 -11.24
CA CYS A 482 1.87 -1.44 -11.52
C CYS A 482 3.07 -0.80 -10.80
N ALA A 483 4.12 -1.61 -10.57
CA ALA A 483 5.39 -1.17 -9.98
C ALA A 483 6.11 -0.10 -10.83
N ASP A 484 5.86 -0.01 -12.12
CA ASP A 484 6.36 1.04 -13.01
C ASP A 484 5.51 2.33 -12.98
N GLY A 485 4.46 2.37 -12.15
CA GLY A 485 3.57 3.51 -11.95
C GLY A 485 2.41 3.63 -12.94
N ARG A 486 2.29 2.69 -13.90
CA ARG A 486 1.11 2.61 -14.78
C ARG A 486 -0.11 2.15 -13.98
N VAL A 487 -1.28 2.62 -14.39
CA VAL A 487 -2.56 2.13 -13.89
C VAL A 487 -3.30 1.46 -15.03
N LEU A 488 -3.58 0.18 -14.88
CA LEU A 488 -4.28 -0.63 -15.87
C LEU A 488 -5.68 -1.00 -15.33
N TYR A 489 -6.56 -1.38 -16.24
CA TYR A 489 -7.85 -1.95 -15.84
C TYR A 489 -7.65 -3.39 -15.34
N SER A 490 -8.27 -3.71 -14.21
CA SER A 490 -8.28 -5.06 -13.63
C SER A 490 -9.66 -5.71 -13.82
N PRO A 491 -9.78 -6.74 -14.68
CA PRO A 491 -11.05 -7.42 -14.88
C PRO A 491 -11.58 -8.02 -13.57
N PRO A 492 -12.84 -7.75 -13.20
CA PRO A 492 -13.43 -8.29 -11.99
C PRO A 492 -13.89 -9.76 -12.18
N THR A 493 -14.02 -10.47 -11.07
CA THR A 493 -14.73 -11.76 -11.00
C THR A 493 -16.13 -11.59 -10.44
N SER A 494 -16.93 -12.65 -10.45
CA SER A 494 -18.24 -12.69 -9.78
C SER A 494 -18.17 -12.33 -8.30
N VAL A 495 -17.03 -12.57 -7.66
CA VAL A 495 -16.77 -12.26 -6.24
C VAL A 495 -16.47 -10.77 -6.00
N THR A 496 -15.71 -10.12 -6.88
CA THR A 496 -15.28 -8.74 -6.71
C THR A 496 -16.27 -7.71 -7.27
N VAL A 497 -17.04 -8.06 -8.30
CA VAL A 497 -18.07 -7.18 -8.92
C VAL A 497 -18.97 -6.45 -7.89
N PRO A 498 -19.52 -7.11 -6.86
CA PRO A 498 -20.40 -6.43 -5.91
C PRO A 498 -19.71 -5.35 -5.05
N ILE A 499 -18.38 -5.42 -4.94
CA ILE A 499 -17.59 -4.52 -4.07
C ILE A 499 -17.02 -3.34 -4.87
N ILE A 500 -16.77 -3.49 -6.18
CA ILE A 500 -16.16 -2.46 -7.03
C ILE A 500 -16.86 -1.10 -6.93
N PRO A 501 -18.20 -0.99 -6.95
CA PRO A 501 -18.85 0.32 -6.80
C PRO A 501 -18.49 1.03 -5.48
N ALA A 502 -18.19 0.26 -4.43
CA ALA A 502 -17.76 0.81 -3.15
C ALA A 502 -16.30 1.26 -3.14
N MET A 503 -15.45 0.79 -4.07
CA MET A 503 -14.03 1.13 -4.18
C MET A 503 -13.76 2.35 -5.08
N LYS A 504 -14.80 2.99 -5.60
CA LYS A 504 -14.66 4.21 -6.43
C LYS A 504 -14.56 5.45 -5.54
N SER A 505 -13.72 6.39 -5.94
CA SER A 505 -13.61 7.69 -5.28
C SER A 505 -14.87 8.53 -5.53
N ARG A 506 -15.19 9.40 -4.58
CA ARG A 506 -16.30 10.35 -4.69
C ARG A 506 -15.99 11.62 -3.91
N GLY A 507 -16.46 12.77 -4.44
CA GLY A 507 -16.34 14.07 -3.80
C GLY A 507 -14.96 14.70 -4.01
N ASP A 508 -14.53 15.51 -3.04
CA ASP A 508 -13.30 16.29 -3.12
C ASP A 508 -12.22 15.79 -2.15
N PHE A 509 -10.97 15.68 -2.63
CA PHE A 509 -9.82 15.25 -1.84
C PHE A 509 -9.50 16.22 -0.69
N HIS A 510 -9.54 17.53 -0.94
CA HIS A 510 -9.19 18.51 0.10
C HIS A 510 -10.21 18.48 1.25
N THR A 511 -11.49 18.31 0.92
CA THR A 511 -12.55 18.11 1.90
C THR A 511 -12.32 16.82 2.70
N TRP A 512 -11.98 15.72 2.04
CA TRP A 512 -11.63 14.46 2.71
C TRP A 512 -10.43 14.63 3.65
N ARG A 513 -9.35 15.26 3.19
CA ARG A 513 -8.15 15.52 3.98
C ARG A 513 -8.42 16.41 5.18
N ASP A 514 -9.22 17.47 5.01
CA ASP A 514 -9.65 18.35 6.12
C ASP A 514 -10.37 17.55 7.22
N ILE A 515 -11.27 16.63 6.83
CA ILE A 515 -11.97 15.77 7.79
C ILE A 515 -10.98 14.86 8.54
N ILE A 516 -10.04 14.25 7.82
CA ILE A 516 -9.05 13.32 8.38
C ILE A 516 -8.08 14.07 9.32
N ASN A 517 -7.68 15.28 9.00
CA ASN A 517 -6.80 16.11 9.81
C ASN A 517 -7.38 16.48 11.19
N ALA A 518 -8.69 16.37 11.37
CA ALA A 518 -9.32 16.53 12.69
C ALA A 518 -8.80 15.53 13.73
N TYR A 519 -8.25 14.37 13.30
CA TYR A 519 -7.60 13.39 14.18
C TYR A 519 -6.17 13.78 14.58
N GLY A 520 -5.61 14.86 14.03
CA GLY A 520 -4.31 15.42 14.43
C GLY A 520 -4.35 16.37 15.63
N ARG A 521 -5.52 16.63 16.21
CA ARG A 521 -5.68 17.46 17.40
C ARG A 521 -5.11 16.75 18.65
N PRO A 522 -4.67 17.48 19.68
CA PRO A 522 -4.29 16.89 20.96
C PRO A 522 -5.39 15.97 21.52
N ASN A 523 -5.03 14.92 22.22
CA ASN A 523 -5.90 13.89 22.79
C ASN A 523 -6.63 13.01 21.74
N MET A 524 -6.21 13.05 20.47
CA MET A 524 -6.73 12.20 19.40
C MET A 524 -5.77 11.10 18.96
N GLU A 525 -4.65 10.89 19.68
CA GLU A 525 -3.55 10.00 19.30
C GLU A 525 -4.04 8.56 19.10
N GLN A 526 -4.97 8.06 19.94
CA GLN A 526 -5.56 6.72 19.79
C GLN A 526 -6.34 6.59 18.48
N ARG A 527 -7.06 7.66 18.09
CA ARG A 527 -7.83 7.67 16.85
C ARG A 527 -6.95 7.81 15.62
N ALA A 528 -5.91 8.64 15.73
CA ALA A 528 -4.89 8.79 14.70
C ALA A 528 -4.16 7.47 14.47
N PHE A 529 -3.76 6.78 15.55
CA PHE A 529 -3.16 5.45 15.49
C PHE A 529 -4.07 4.47 14.74
N ALA A 530 -5.32 4.32 15.14
CA ALA A 530 -6.23 3.41 14.45
C ALA A 530 -6.50 3.80 12.98
N LEU A 531 -6.50 5.10 12.65
CA LEU A 531 -6.65 5.58 11.27
C LEU A 531 -5.46 5.16 10.39
N PHE A 532 -4.23 5.24 10.92
CA PHE A 532 -3.02 4.88 10.18
C PHE A 532 -3.02 3.41 9.76
N MET A 533 -3.72 2.52 10.51
CA MET A 533 -3.87 1.11 10.13
C MET A 533 -4.52 0.95 8.74
N GLY A 534 -5.34 1.91 8.31
CA GLY A 534 -5.86 1.94 6.94
C GLY A 534 -4.76 2.06 5.88
N PHE A 535 -3.69 2.80 6.15
CA PHE A 535 -2.50 2.86 5.29
C PHE A 535 -1.53 1.70 5.54
N GLY A 536 -1.61 1.07 6.71
CA GLY A 536 -0.79 -0.07 7.09
C GLY A 536 -1.15 -1.37 6.35
N GLY A 537 -2.41 -1.55 5.96
CA GLY A 537 -2.89 -2.78 5.30
C GLY A 537 -2.01 -3.25 4.14
N PRO A 538 -1.72 -2.42 3.14
CA PRO A 538 -0.87 -2.78 2.01
C PRO A 538 0.57 -3.17 2.39
N LEU A 539 1.03 -2.82 3.59
CA LEU A 539 2.39 -3.10 4.07
C LEU A 539 2.50 -4.43 4.81
N MET A 540 1.39 -5.07 5.18
CA MET A 540 1.37 -6.29 5.98
C MET A 540 2.15 -7.44 5.34
N LYS A 541 2.13 -7.55 4.02
CA LYS A 541 2.89 -8.56 3.25
C LYS A 541 4.40 -8.48 3.49
N PHE A 542 4.94 -7.32 3.85
CA PHE A 542 6.37 -7.05 3.91
C PHE A 542 6.93 -6.97 5.33
N VAL A 543 6.10 -7.14 6.35
CA VAL A 543 6.55 -7.16 7.75
C VAL A 543 6.87 -8.59 8.19
N GLY A 544 7.85 -8.75 9.09
CA GLY A 544 8.22 -10.05 9.64
C GLY A 544 8.64 -11.08 8.59
N GLU A 545 9.30 -10.63 7.50
CA GLU A 545 9.73 -11.47 6.38
C GLU A 545 8.57 -12.25 5.73
N GLY A 546 7.34 -11.69 5.80
CA GLY A 546 6.14 -12.32 5.25
C GLY A 546 5.61 -13.52 6.05
N MET A 547 6.08 -13.73 7.28
CA MET A 547 5.66 -14.86 8.14
C MET A 547 4.41 -14.57 8.99
N LEU A 548 3.85 -13.35 8.92
CA LEU A 548 2.68 -12.93 9.68
C LEU A 548 1.54 -12.60 8.72
N ASP A 549 0.46 -13.37 8.81
CA ASP A 549 -0.67 -13.27 7.88
C ASP A 549 -1.79 -12.36 8.35
N GLY A 550 -1.83 -12.00 9.63
CA GLY A 550 -2.90 -11.16 10.16
C GLY A 550 -2.64 -10.61 11.56
N PHE A 551 -3.35 -9.52 11.84
CA PHE A 551 -3.30 -8.80 13.11
C PHE A 551 -4.68 -8.21 13.40
N LEU A 552 -5.09 -8.15 14.67
CA LEU A 552 -6.33 -7.54 15.08
C LEU A 552 -6.11 -6.38 16.04
N LEU A 553 -6.51 -5.17 15.62
CA LEU A 553 -6.63 -4.00 16.48
C LEU A 553 -8.10 -3.83 16.90
N ASN A 554 -8.40 -3.91 18.19
CA ASN A 554 -9.74 -3.72 18.72
C ASN A 554 -9.88 -2.40 19.48
N LEU A 555 -10.81 -1.56 19.05
CA LEU A 555 -11.09 -0.24 19.64
C LEU A 555 -12.18 -0.39 20.71
N VAL A 556 -11.81 -0.22 21.96
CA VAL A 556 -12.70 -0.43 23.10
C VAL A 556 -13.19 0.91 23.63
N SER A 557 -14.47 1.02 23.94
CA SER A 557 -15.03 2.08 24.78
C SER A 557 -16.34 1.65 25.41
N GLN A 558 -16.42 1.72 26.72
CA GLN A 558 -17.65 1.40 27.45
C GLN A 558 -18.75 2.45 27.23
N LYS A 559 -18.38 3.68 26.90
CA LYS A 559 -19.34 4.76 26.64
C LYS A 559 -19.77 4.76 25.18
N GLY A 560 -21.07 4.79 24.93
CA GLY A 560 -21.62 5.06 23.62
C GLY A 560 -21.26 6.48 23.16
N GLY A 561 -21.16 6.68 21.84
CA GLY A 561 -20.87 8.01 21.28
C GLY A 561 -19.39 8.43 21.31
N SER A 562 -18.46 7.55 21.64
CA SER A 562 -17.00 7.82 21.62
C SER A 562 -16.39 7.95 20.22
N GLY A 563 -17.19 7.80 19.15
CA GLY A 563 -16.74 7.96 17.76
C GLY A 563 -16.11 6.73 17.12
N LYS A 564 -16.14 5.53 17.74
CA LYS A 564 -15.55 4.29 17.20
C LYS A 564 -16.04 3.97 15.78
N THR A 565 -17.36 3.89 15.57
CA THR A 565 -17.93 3.61 14.23
C THR A 565 -17.57 4.69 13.21
N THR A 566 -17.50 5.96 13.64
CA THR A 566 -17.04 7.07 12.78
C THR A 566 -15.58 6.87 12.35
N LEU A 567 -14.73 6.39 13.26
CA LEU A 567 -13.34 6.08 12.98
C LEU A 567 -13.20 4.90 12.00
N LEU A 568 -14.01 3.84 12.17
CA LEU A 568 -14.07 2.75 11.17
C LEU A 568 -14.51 3.25 9.79
N HIS A 569 -15.44 4.19 9.73
CA HIS A 569 -15.81 4.86 8.48
C HIS A 569 -14.65 5.69 7.90
N ALA A 570 -13.86 6.37 8.75
CA ALA A 570 -12.69 7.12 8.31
C ALA A 570 -11.61 6.19 7.70
N ILE A 571 -11.36 5.03 8.31
CA ILE A 571 -10.45 4.01 7.77
C ILE A 571 -10.95 3.52 6.41
N ASN A 572 -12.23 3.16 6.29
CA ASN A 572 -12.81 2.71 5.03
C ASN A 572 -12.77 3.79 3.94
N SER A 573 -12.89 5.08 4.33
CA SER A 573 -12.86 6.21 3.40
C SER A 573 -11.53 6.38 2.67
N ILE A 574 -10.47 5.78 3.17
CA ILE A 574 -9.16 5.72 2.47
C ILE A 574 -9.31 4.95 1.15
N TYR A 575 -10.08 3.85 1.17
CA TYR A 575 -10.26 2.93 0.06
C TYR A 575 -11.45 3.25 -0.83
N GLY A 576 -12.54 3.76 -0.23
CA GLY A 576 -13.80 3.96 -0.95
C GLY A 576 -14.96 4.33 -0.02
N SER A 577 -16.17 3.92 -0.39
CA SER A 577 -17.40 4.24 0.31
C SER A 577 -17.43 3.66 1.74
N PRO A 578 -17.53 4.49 2.79
CA PRO A 578 -17.35 4.07 4.18
C PRO A 578 -18.31 2.97 4.64
N LYS A 579 -19.61 3.09 4.35
CA LYS A 579 -20.65 2.17 4.84
C LYS A 579 -20.62 0.78 4.19
N PRO A 580 -20.56 0.63 2.85
CA PRO A 580 -20.52 -0.69 2.21
C PRO A 580 -19.27 -1.51 2.53
N LEU A 581 -18.17 -0.86 2.93
CA LEU A 581 -16.93 -1.54 3.31
C LEU A 581 -16.91 -2.00 4.76
N LEU A 582 -17.79 -1.47 5.62
CA LEU A 582 -17.88 -1.84 7.03
C LEU A 582 -18.58 -3.20 7.19
N LEU A 583 -17.90 -4.13 7.87
CA LEU A 583 -18.47 -5.39 8.32
C LEU A 583 -19.13 -5.23 9.69
N SER A 584 -20.07 -6.11 10.00
CA SER A 584 -20.80 -6.12 11.28
C SER A 584 -20.75 -7.50 11.93
N TYR A 585 -20.96 -7.55 13.24
CA TYR A 585 -21.17 -8.82 13.95
C TYR A 585 -22.34 -9.64 13.39
N LYS A 586 -23.32 -8.98 12.73
CA LYS A 586 -24.50 -9.63 12.09
C LYS A 586 -24.13 -10.42 10.83
N ASP A 587 -23.00 -10.10 10.20
CA ASP A 587 -22.55 -10.84 9.03
C ASP A 587 -22.23 -12.29 9.40
N THR A 588 -22.53 -13.22 8.49
CA THR A 588 -22.18 -14.62 8.71
C THR A 588 -20.66 -14.80 8.72
N HIS A 589 -20.19 -15.83 9.41
CA HIS A 589 -18.76 -16.17 9.41
C HIS A 589 -18.19 -16.32 8.00
N ASN A 590 -18.93 -17.02 7.12
CA ASN A 590 -18.51 -17.22 5.73
C ASN A 590 -18.40 -15.91 4.95
N HIS A 591 -19.31 -14.95 5.15
CA HIS A 591 -19.25 -13.64 4.50
C HIS A 591 -18.03 -12.86 4.98
N ARG A 592 -17.71 -12.87 6.28
CA ARG A 592 -16.49 -12.23 6.79
C ARG A 592 -15.23 -12.84 6.19
N MET A 593 -15.12 -14.19 6.12
CA MET A 593 -13.97 -14.86 5.50
C MET A 593 -13.84 -14.54 4.03
N GLN A 594 -14.95 -14.53 3.29
CA GLN A 594 -14.98 -14.14 1.88
C GLN A 594 -14.50 -12.69 1.70
N ARG A 595 -14.99 -11.76 2.52
CA ARG A 595 -14.58 -10.36 2.48
C ARG A 595 -13.09 -10.19 2.81
N MET A 596 -12.56 -10.87 3.82
CA MET A 596 -11.14 -10.86 4.15
C MET A 596 -10.29 -11.38 2.99
N GLY A 597 -10.68 -12.50 2.39
CA GLY A 597 -10.02 -13.04 1.20
C GLY A 597 -10.06 -12.06 0.02
N THR A 598 -11.20 -11.42 -0.22
CA THR A 598 -11.31 -10.42 -1.30
C THR A 598 -10.45 -9.18 -1.03
N MET A 599 -10.38 -8.72 0.22
CA MET A 599 -9.59 -7.54 0.62
C MET A 599 -8.08 -7.81 0.66
N GLN A 600 -7.65 -9.01 0.81
CA GLN A 600 -6.30 -9.61 0.80
C GLN A 600 -5.16 -8.78 1.43
N SER A 601 -4.93 -7.53 1.02
CA SER A 601 -3.88 -6.63 1.53
C SER A 601 -4.44 -5.24 1.92
N LEU A 602 -5.75 -5.13 2.10
CA LEU A 602 -6.42 -3.92 2.60
C LEU A 602 -6.86 -4.17 4.05
N THR A 603 -7.22 -3.12 4.77
CA THR A 603 -7.65 -3.23 6.17
C THR A 603 -9.18 -3.34 6.28
N PRO A 604 -9.75 -4.53 6.49
CA PRO A 604 -11.16 -4.68 6.79
C PRO A 604 -11.51 -4.09 8.15
N THR A 605 -12.72 -3.55 8.27
CA THR A 605 -13.23 -3.02 9.52
C THR A 605 -14.46 -3.80 9.98
N ILE A 606 -14.58 -4.08 11.30
CA ILE A 606 -15.70 -4.83 11.89
C ILE A 606 -16.30 -4.04 13.05
N ASP A 607 -17.58 -3.71 12.99
CA ASP A 607 -18.26 -3.01 14.06
C ASP A 607 -18.89 -3.99 15.06
N GLU A 608 -18.82 -3.65 16.35
CA GLU A 608 -19.40 -4.37 17.48
C GLU A 608 -18.95 -5.84 17.62
N LEU A 609 -17.64 -6.09 17.52
CA LEU A 609 -17.06 -7.44 17.54
C LEU A 609 -17.50 -8.29 18.76
N THR A 610 -17.61 -7.69 19.95
CA THR A 610 -17.95 -8.40 21.20
C THR A 610 -19.42 -8.79 21.31
N ASN A 611 -20.27 -8.50 20.32
CA ASN A 611 -21.60 -9.05 20.19
C ASN A 611 -21.61 -10.46 19.57
N LEU A 612 -20.46 -10.95 19.09
CA LEU A 612 -20.28 -12.36 18.74
C LEU A 612 -20.22 -13.24 20.00
N GLU A 613 -20.65 -14.50 19.87
CA GLU A 613 -20.39 -15.49 20.89
C GLU A 613 -18.88 -15.68 21.11
N PRO A 614 -18.38 -15.83 22.34
CA PRO A 614 -16.97 -15.93 22.67
C PRO A 614 -16.22 -17.00 21.86
N LYS A 615 -16.84 -18.16 21.61
CA LYS A 615 -16.28 -19.24 20.79
C LYS A 615 -16.11 -18.82 19.32
N ALA A 616 -17.09 -18.13 18.77
CA ALA A 616 -17.04 -17.61 17.40
C ALA A 616 -15.97 -16.50 17.27
N MET A 617 -15.84 -15.67 18.30
CA MET A 617 -14.82 -14.62 18.37
C MET A 617 -13.41 -15.20 18.45
N SER A 618 -13.16 -16.21 19.31
CA SER A 618 -11.88 -16.93 19.34
C SER A 618 -11.53 -17.55 17.97
N SER A 619 -12.49 -18.23 17.32
CA SER A 619 -12.27 -18.77 15.97
C SER A 619 -11.92 -17.67 14.96
N LEU A 620 -12.61 -16.52 15.04
CA LEU A 620 -12.34 -15.40 14.13
C LEU A 620 -10.92 -14.84 14.30
N VAL A 621 -10.41 -14.70 15.53
CA VAL A 621 -9.05 -14.24 15.81
C VAL A 621 -8.02 -15.18 15.19
N TYR A 622 -8.21 -16.51 15.34
CA TYR A 622 -7.32 -17.49 14.71
C TYR A 622 -7.43 -17.47 13.20
N ASP A 623 -8.63 -17.36 12.64
CA ASP A 623 -8.84 -17.32 11.19
C ASP A 623 -8.13 -16.08 10.59
N ILE A 624 -8.28 -14.88 11.20
CA ILE A 624 -7.58 -13.65 10.77
C ILE A 624 -6.06 -13.89 10.71
N THR A 625 -5.49 -14.46 11.77
CA THR A 625 -4.03 -14.60 11.90
C THR A 625 -3.45 -15.82 11.19
N SER A 626 -4.29 -16.72 10.67
CA SER A 626 -3.87 -17.88 9.86
C SER A 626 -3.70 -17.57 8.38
N GLY A 627 -4.13 -16.40 7.92
CA GLY A 627 -3.97 -15.92 6.55
C GLY A 627 -4.75 -16.68 5.47
N LYS A 628 -5.64 -17.60 5.87
CA LYS A 628 -6.38 -18.43 4.90
C LYS A 628 -7.77 -18.82 5.39
N GLY A 629 -8.69 -18.93 4.45
CA GLY A 629 -10.03 -19.45 4.71
C GLY A 629 -10.03 -20.99 4.90
N LYS A 630 -11.16 -21.52 5.36
CA LYS A 630 -11.33 -22.97 5.54
C LYS A 630 -11.37 -23.69 4.19
N ASN A 631 -10.60 -24.78 4.05
CA ASN A 631 -10.69 -25.68 2.90
C ASN A 631 -12.06 -26.35 2.88
N ARG A 632 -12.62 -26.54 1.69
CA ARG A 632 -13.92 -27.19 1.49
C ARG A 632 -13.79 -28.27 0.40
N MET A 633 -14.55 -29.33 0.56
CA MET A 633 -14.72 -30.34 -0.48
C MET A 633 -15.70 -29.82 -1.54
N SER A 634 -15.44 -30.11 -2.79
CA SER A 634 -16.40 -29.89 -3.87
C SER A 634 -17.61 -30.81 -3.68
N ALA A 635 -18.81 -30.30 -3.94
CA ALA A 635 -20.02 -31.10 -3.94
C ALA A 635 -20.03 -32.17 -5.06
N LYS A 636 -19.14 -32.04 -6.05
CA LYS A 636 -18.93 -33.02 -7.12
C LYS A 636 -17.63 -33.80 -6.86
N ALA A 637 -17.79 -35.11 -6.67
CA ALA A 637 -16.73 -36.13 -6.80
C ALA A 637 -15.50 -36.02 -5.87
N ASN A 638 -15.65 -35.88 -4.56
CA ASN A 638 -14.56 -35.96 -3.56
C ASN A 638 -13.25 -35.22 -3.94
N VAL A 639 -13.35 -34.16 -4.72
CA VAL A 639 -12.22 -33.31 -5.09
C VAL A 639 -12.13 -32.15 -4.10
N GLU A 640 -10.96 -31.92 -3.54
CA GLU A 640 -10.71 -30.73 -2.74
C GLU A 640 -10.91 -29.47 -3.61
N ARG A 641 -11.78 -28.58 -3.17
CA ARG A 641 -11.90 -27.27 -3.79
C ARG A 641 -10.68 -26.45 -3.39
N THR A 642 -9.84 -26.09 -4.34
CA THR A 642 -8.68 -25.24 -4.09
C THR A 642 -9.14 -23.96 -3.38
N ASN A 643 -8.69 -23.78 -2.14
CA ASN A 643 -8.98 -22.55 -1.40
C ASN A 643 -8.03 -21.45 -1.90
N VAL A 644 -8.57 -20.55 -2.66
CA VAL A 644 -7.83 -19.38 -3.20
C VAL A 644 -7.96 -18.12 -2.34
N THR A 645 -8.69 -18.20 -1.21
CA THR A 645 -8.86 -17.08 -0.30
C THR A 645 -7.75 -17.09 0.76
N THR A 646 -6.62 -16.48 0.40
CA THR A 646 -5.52 -16.16 1.32
C THR A 646 -5.48 -14.66 1.54
N TRP A 647 -4.92 -14.22 2.66
CA TRP A 647 -4.76 -12.80 2.97
C TRP A 647 -3.55 -12.54 3.86
N GLN A 648 -3.09 -11.30 3.83
CA GLN A 648 -2.13 -10.72 4.76
C GLN A 648 -2.67 -9.35 5.16
N ILE A 649 -3.47 -9.30 6.22
CA ILE A 649 -4.29 -8.14 6.58
C ILE A 649 -4.20 -7.78 8.06
N PRO A 650 -4.13 -6.50 8.40
CA PRO A 650 -4.59 -6.03 9.70
C PRO A 650 -6.12 -5.85 9.65
N VAL A 651 -6.80 -6.19 10.71
CA VAL A 651 -8.24 -5.95 10.90
C VAL A 651 -8.43 -4.95 12.01
N VAL A 652 -9.28 -3.94 11.81
CA VAL A 652 -9.66 -3.00 12.86
C VAL A 652 -11.12 -3.27 13.26
N SER A 653 -11.33 -3.49 14.54
CA SER A 653 -12.68 -3.71 15.07
C SER A 653 -13.07 -2.71 16.16
N SER A 654 -14.36 -2.58 16.41
CA SER A 654 -14.87 -1.82 17.53
C SER A 654 -15.62 -2.72 18.52
N SER A 655 -15.64 -2.34 19.79
CA SER A 655 -16.39 -3.05 20.83
C SER A 655 -16.76 -2.15 22.00
N ASN A 656 -17.78 -2.58 22.76
CA ASN A 656 -18.22 -1.89 23.98
C ASN A 656 -17.62 -2.51 25.26
N ARG A 657 -17.00 -3.67 25.16
CA ARG A 657 -16.23 -4.34 26.19
C ARG A 657 -14.97 -4.94 25.59
N ARG A 658 -14.01 -5.30 26.40
CA ARG A 658 -12.77 -5.92 25.90
C ARG A 658 -13.05 -7.30 25.32
N VAL A 659 -12.40 -7.63 24.23
CA VAL A 659 -12.39 -8.98 23.64
C VAL A 659 -11.85 -9.98 24.65
N LYS A 660 -10.83 -9.58 25.41
CA LYS A 660 -10.25 -10.35 26.50
C LYS A 660 -11.32 -10.78 27.52
N ASP A 661 -12.12 -9.85 28.05
CA ASP A 661 -13.16 -10.16 29.04
C ASP A 661 -14.22 -11.14 28.49
N ALA A 662 -14.53 -10.99 27.20
CA ALA A 662 -15.45 -11.89 26.52
C ALA A 662 -14.85 -13.29 26.33
N LEU A 663 -13.56 -13.43 26.04
CA LEU A 663 -12.90 -14.72 25.91
C LEU A 663 -12.76 -15.44 27.27
N LEU A 664 -12.47 -14.71 28.33
CA LEU A 664 -12.37 -15.24 29.69
C LEU A 664 -13.69 -15.85 30.20
N THR A 665 -14.84 -15.51 29.60
CA THR A 665 -16.14 -16.17 29.97
C THR A 665 -16.21 -17.64 29.57
N THR A 666 -15.41 -18.08 28.58
CA THR A 666 -15.43 -19.45 28.03
C THR A 666 -14.11 -20.17 28.11
N LYS A 667 -13.02 -19.47 28.29
CA LYS A 667 -11.64 -20.00 28.37
C LYS A 667 -10.96 -19.41 29.60
N SER A 668 -10.47 -20.27 30.47
CA SER A 668 -9.71 -19.84 31.66
C SER A 668 -8.36 -19.21 31.29
N PHE A 669 -7.87 -19.45 30.06
CA PHE A 669 -6.57 -18.96 29.61
C PHE A 669 -6.50 -18.69 28.09
N PRO A 670 -6.91 -17.50 27.64
CA PRO A 670 -6.90 -17.13 26.21
C PRO A 670 -5.58 -16.49 25.75
N GLU A 671 -4.42 -16.81 26.38
CA GLU A 671 -3.13 -16.18 26.07
C GLU A 671 -2.78 -16.19 24.59
N PRO A 672 -2.92 -17.31 23.84
CA PRO A 672 -2.57 -17.34 22.44
C PRO A 672 -3.39 -16.36 21.59
N GLU A 673 -4.68 -16.15 21.93
CA GLU A 673 -5.51 -15.15 21.26
C GLU A 673 -5.11 -13.72 21.64
N LEU A 674 -4.82 -13.50 22.93
CA LEU A 674 -4.47 -12.18 23.44
C LEU A 674 -3.15 -11.65 22.84
N LEU A 675 -2.21 -12.53 22.54
CA LEU A 675 -0.96 -12.17 21.85
C LEU A 675 -1.18 -11.78 20.37
N ARG A 676 -2.35 -12.08 19.79
CA ARG A 676 -2.72 -11.75 18.42
C ARG A 676 -3.59 -10.50 18.32
N ILE A 677 -4.02 -9.95 19.45
CA ILE A 677 -4.93 -8.80 19.54
C ILE A 677 -4.22 -7.67 20.25
N LEU A 678 -4.36 -6.47 19.73
CA LEU A 678 -4.03 -5.25 20.44
C LEU A 678 -5.34 -4.51 20.73
N GLU A 679 -5.59 -4.15 22.00
CA GLU A 679 -6.80 -3.45 22.40
C GLU A 679 -6.46 -2.02 22.81
N ASP A 680 -6.99 -1.05 22.07
CA ASP A 680 -6.84 0.35 22.37
C ASP A 680 -8.14 0.96 22.92
N GLU A 681 -8.05 1.67 24.02
CA GLU A 681 -9.20 2.26 24.69
C GLU A 681 -9.46 3.68 24.14
N ILE A 682 -10.55 3.84 23.41
CA ILE A 682 -10.94 5.13 22.85
C ILE A 682 -11.62 5.95 23.96
N LEU A 683 -10.87 6.89 24.50
CA LEU A 683 -11.38 7.82 25.48
C LEU A 683 -12.31 8.86 24.84
N PRO A 684 -13.33 9.34 25.57
CA PRO A 684 -14.13 10.46 25.11
C PRO A 684 -13.25 11.68 24.83
N ASP A 685 -13.51 12.39 23.74
CA ASP A 685 -12.88 13.67 23.46
C ASP A 685 -13.44 14.72 24.44
N PRO A 686 -12.61 15.32 25.31
CA PRO A 686 -13.07 16.31 26.28
C PRO A 686 -13.58 17.59 25.63
N ASP A 687 -13.08 17.93 24.44
CA ASP A 687 -13.43 19.11 23.67
C ASP A 687 -14.48 18.83 22.57
N ASN A 688 -15.17 17.67 22.69
CA ASN A 688 -16.13 17.26 21.66
C ASN A 688 -17.38 18.14 21.66
N ASP A 689 -17.60 18.86 20.55
CA ASP A 689 -18.92 19.38 20.16
C ASP A 689 -19.65 18.33 19.30
N PRO A 690 -20.71 17.69 19.81
CA PRO A 690 -21.46 16.69 19.05
C PRO A 690 -22.05 17.23 17.74
N THR A 691 -22.45 18.49 17.71
CA THR A 691 -23.02 19.14 16.52
C THR A 691 -21.97 19.33 15.45
N TRP A 692 -20.82 19.87 15.82
CA TRP A 692 -19.66 20.01 14.91
C TRP A 692 -19.18 18.64 14.43
N SER A 693 -18.99 17.68 15.34
CA SER A 693 -18.51 16.34 14.98
C SER A 693 -19.42 15.63 14.00
N LYS A 694 -20.75 15.70 14.21
CA LYS A 694 -21.73 15.12 13.29
C LYS A 694 -21.67 15.79 11.91
N ALA A 695 -21.60 17.13 11.87
CA ALA A 695 -21.51 17.87 10.61
C ALA A 695 -20.17 17.63 9.91
N HIS A 696 -19.04 17.66 10.65
CA HIS A 696 -17.70 17.53 10.11
C HIS A 696 -17.48 16.12 9.55
N PHE A 697 -17.63 15.07 10.36
CA PHE A 697 -17.42 13.68 9.93
C PHE A 697 -18.54 13.14 9.04
N GLY A 698 -19.73 13.74 9.07
CA GLY A 698 -20.82 13.41 8.15
C GLY A 698 -20.47 13.60 6.69
N ARG A 699 -19.57 14.55 6.38
CA ARG A 699 -19.06 14.82 5.02
C ARG A 699 -18.26 13.63 4.43
N LEU A 700 -17.74 12.71 5.27
CA LEU A 700 -17.09 11.47 4.80
C LEU A 700 -17.99 10.62 3.91
N MET A 701 -19.32 10.69 4.10
CA MET A 701 -20.26 9.89 3.30
C MET A 701 -20.35 10.32 1.83
N SER A 702 -19.79 11.49 1.50
CA SER A 702 -19.74 12.03 0.12
C SER A 702 -18.34 12.38 -0.35
N ASN A 703 -17.30 12.20 0.50
CA ASN A 703 -15.91 12.50 0.14
C ASN A 703 -15.03 11.33 0.63
N TYR A 704 -14.58 10.46 -0.30
CA TYR A 704 -13.83 9.24 0.03
C TYR A 704 -13.09 8.65 -1.18
N GLY A 705 -12.17 7.71 -0.93
CA GLY A 705 -11.49 6.91 -1.95
C GLY A 705 -10.37 7.64 -2.70
N HIS A 706 -9.94 8.81 -2.23
CA HIS A 706 -8.93 9.61 -2.90
C HIS A 706 -7.49 9.28 -2.48
N ALA A 707 -7.29 8.69 -1.30
CA ALA A 707 -5.96 8.53 -0.72
C ALA A 707 -5.23 7.27 -1.16
N ILE A 708 -5.96 6.21 -1.51
CA ILE A 708 -5.34 4.90 -1.74
C ILE A 708 -4.52 4.84 -3.02
N ASP A 709 -4.98 5.41 -4.11
CA ASP A 709 -4.31 5.36 -5.40
C ASP A 709 -2.91 6.03 -5.36
N PRO A 710 -2.77 7.31 -4.88
CA PRO A 710 -1.45 7.93 -4.73
C PRO A 710 -0.58 7.20 -3.69
N PHE A 711 -1.16 6.68 -2.62
CA PHE A 711 -0.42 5.89 -1.62
C PHE A 711 0.16 4.62 -2.24
N ILE A 712 -0.65 3.80 -2.89
CA ILE A 712 -0.21 2.56 -3.53
C ILE A 712 0.76 2.83 -4.67
N LYS A 713 0.52 3.86 -5.47
CA LYS A 713 1.45 4.23 -6.53
C LYS A 713 2.84 4.51 -5.98
N TYR A 714 2.93 5.25 -4.87
CA TYR A 714 4.22 5.49 -4.21
C TYR A 714 4.84 4.20 -3.67
N VAL A 715 4.07 3.38 -2.94
CA VAL A 715 4.56 2.13 -2.37
C VAL A 715 5.06 1.18 -3.45
N ALA A 716 4.28 1.00 -4.53
CA ALA A 716 4.62 0.08 -5.63
C ALA A 716 5.89 0.51 -6.37
N THR A 717 6.04 1.82 -6.65
CA THR A 717 7.21 2.34 -7.38
C THR A 717 8.47 2.44 -6.52
N ASN A 718 8.34 2.43 -5.18
CA ASN A 718 9.46 2.59 -4.24
C ASN A 718 9.55 1.44 -3.23
N LEU A 719 9.10 0.25 -3.60
CA LEU A 719 8.95 -0.88 -2.70
C LEU A 719 10.20 -1.21 -1.86
N PRO A 720 11.43 -1.24 -2.41
CA PRO A 720 12.64 -1.48 -1.61
C PRO A 720 12.84 -0.44 -0.49
N THR A 721 12.65 0.84 -0.79
CA THR A 721 12.76 1.95 0.17
C THR A 721 11.68 1.85 1.26
N VAL A 722 10.47 1.45 0.88
CA VAL A 722 9.35 1.26 1.81
C VAL A 722 9.63 0.09 2.76
N ILE A 723 10.17 -1.02 2.26
CA ILE A 723 10.56 -2.18 3.10
C ILE A 723 11.68 -1.78 4.07
N GLU A 724 12.67 -1.00 3.61
CA GLU A 724 13.73 -0.49 4.49
C GLU A 724 13.17 0.43 5.58
N LEU A 725 12.27 1.37 5.22
CA LEU A 725 11.60 2.24 6.18
C LEU A 725 10.81 1.43 7.21
N LEU A 726 10.03 0.45 6.76
CA LEU A 726 9.29 -0.47 7.62
C LEU A 726 10.22 -1.18 8.61
N GLY A 727 11.35 -1.71 8.15
CA GLY A 727 12.35 -2.33 9.01
C GLY A 727 12.97 -1.36 10.02
N ARG A 728 13.20 -0.10 9.64
CA ARG A 728 13.71 0.95 10.56
C ARG A 728 12.69 1.30 11.64
N VAL A 729 11.44 1.50 11.26
CA VAL A 729 10.33 1.79 12.19
C VAL A 729 10.14 0.63 13.15
N ASN A 730 10.13 -0.61 12.65
CA ASN A 730 10.00 -1.82 13.48
C ASN A 730 11.13 -1.90 14.53
N ARG A 731 12.39 -1.75 14.12
CA ARG A 731 13.53 -1.77 15.05
C ARG A 731 13.51 -0.63 16.06
N LYS A 732 13.06 0.59 15.66
CA LYS A 732 12.91 1.73 16.58
C LYS A 732 11.85 1.42 17.64
N LEU A 733 10.70 0.86 17.23
CA LEU A 733 9.64 0.44 18.12
C LEU A 733 10.08 -0.65 19.09
N ASP A 734 10.70 -1.72 18.58
CA ASP A 734 11.16 -2.86 19.38
C ASP A 734 12.10 -2.44 20.50
N ARG A 735 13.02 -1.51 20.20
CA ARG A 735 13.93 -0.94 21.18
C ARG A 735 13.20 -0.02 22.18
N ALA A 736 12.31 0.85 21.70
CA ALA A 736 11.64 1.83 22.55
C ALA A 736 10.64 1.19 23.52
N ALA A 737 9.94 0.13 23.09
CA ALA A 737 8.95 -0.59 23.88
C ALA A 737 9.50 -1.89 24.50
N ASN A 738 10.79 -2.22 24.33
CA ASN A 738 11.40 -3.50 24.78
C ASN A 738 10.56 -4.74 24.38
N ILE A 739 10.22 -4.83 23.10
CA ILE A 739 9.39 -5.91 22.56
C ILE A 739 10.05 -7.28 22.75
N THR A 740 9.28 -8.26 23.17
CA THR A 740 9.69 -9.66 23.32
C THR A 740 9.26 -10.52 22.14
N ASN A 741 9.87 -11.71 21.97
CA ASN A 741 9.54 -12.63 20.87
C ASN A 741 8.06 -13.07 20.86
N THR A 742 7.39 -13.07 21.98
CA THR A 742 5.96 -13.40 22.10
C THR A 742 5.06 -12.30 21.58
N GLU A 743 5.52 -11.05 21.56
CA GLU A 743 4.78 -9.85 21.16
C GLU A 743 4.96 -9.49 19.68
N ARG A 744 5.51 -10.40 18.88
CA ARG A 744 5.81 -10.19 17.45
C ARG A 744 4.61 -9.71 16.62
N PHE A 745 3.38 -10.13 16.95
CA PHE A 745 2.18 -9.67 16.26
C PHE A 745 1.91 -8.19 16.55
N TRP A 746 2.11 -7.75 17.79
CA TRP A 746 1.95 -6.34 18.17
C TRP A 746 3.02 -5.48 17.49
N SER A 747 4.29 -5.92 17.54
CA SER A 747 5.39 -5.24 16.86
C SER A 747 5.11 -5.04 15.38
N ALA A 748 4.73 -6.12 14.68
CA ALA A 748 4.42 -6.07 13.25
C ALA A 748 3.23 -5.17 12.93
N GLY A 749 2.12 -5.30 13.68
CA GLY A 749 0.91 -4.49 13.49
C GLY A 749 1.18 -3.00 13.70
N ILE A 750 1.92 -2.64 14.74
CA ILE A 750 2.28 -1.25 15.02
C ILE A 750 3.28 -0.71 13.98
N ALA A 751 4.24 -1.54 13.53
CA ALA A 751 5.23 -1.12 12.55
C ALA A 751 4.59 -0.77 11.20
N ILE A 752 3.65 -1.57 10.70
CA ILE A 752 2.91 -1.26 9.47
C ILE A 752 2.04 -0.02 9.62
N ASP A 753 1.38 0.13 10.77
CA ASP A 753 0.54 1.27 11.12
C ASP A 753 1.32 2.58 11.03
N LEU A 754 2.39 2.69 11.81
CA LEU A 754 3.25 3.87 11.85
C LEU A 754 3.91 4.15 10.50
N THR A 755 4.39 3.11 9.81
CA THR A 755 5.01 3.27 8.49
C THR A 755 3.99 3.77 7.46
N GLY A 756 2.76 3.22 7.46
CA GLY A 756 1.67 3.68 6.63
C GLY A 756 1.32 5.14 6.89
N GLY A 757 1.20 5.53 8.17
CA GLY A 757 0.99 6.92 8.58
C GLY A 757 2.12 7.86 8.14
N ILE A 758 3.39 7.46 8.31
CA ILE A 758 4.56 8.25 7.88
C ILE A 758 4.54 8.47 6.36
N ILE A 759 4.31 7.43 5.58
CA ILE A 759 4.24 7.53 4.10
C ILE A 759 3.08 8.45 3.70
N ALA A 760 1.89 8.25 4.26
CA ALA A 760 0.73 9.07 3.96
C ALA A 760 0.94 10.54 4.35
N HIS A 761 1.61 10.81 5.48
CA HIS A 761 2.01 12.15 5.89
C HIS A 761 2.97 12.80 4.88
N ASN A 762 4.01 12.09 4.48
CA ASN A 762 5.01 12.57 3.53
C ASN A 762 4.42 12.82 2.14
N LEU A 763 3.37 12.09 1.78
CA LEU A 763 2.61 12.28 0.54
C LEU A 763 1.57 13.43 0.66
N GLY A 764 1.44 14.07 1.82
CA GLY A 764 0.46 15.14 2.06
C GLY A 764 -0.99 14.66 2.09
N LEU A 765 -1.21 13.36 2.28
CA LEU A 765 -2.56 12.78 2.40
C LEU A 765 -3.20 13.14 3.74
N HIS A 766 -2.40 13.46 4.74
CA HIS A 766 -2.80 14.06 6.01
C HIS A 766 -1.66 14.87 6.64
N ASN A 767 -1.98 15.71 7.65
CA ASN A 767 -1.02 16.51 8.40
C ASN A 767 -0.95 16.10 9.89
N ILE A 768 -1.40 14.90 10.23
CA ILE A 768 -1.42 14.39 11.59
C ILE A 768 0.03 14.25 12.08
N PRO A 769 0.39 14.80 13.26
CA PRO A 769 1.73 14.66 13.82
C PRO A 769 2.07 13.21 14.14
N ILE A 770 3.22 12.72 13.67
CA ILE A 770 3.60 11.29 13.80
C ILE A 770 4.15 10.98 15.20
N GLU A 771 4.97 11.86 15.79
CA GLU A 771 5.64 11.58 17.05
C GLU A 771 4.67 11.34 18.23
N PRO A 772 3.59 12.12 18.43
CA PRO A 772 2.58 11.80 19.46
C PRO A 772 1.94 10.43 19.27
N VAL A 773 1.67 10.02 18.02
CA VAL A 773 1.11 8.70 17.71
C VAL A 773 2.12 7.58 17.99
N PHE A 774 3.41 7.81 17.71
CA PHE A 774 4.48 6.88 18.05
C PHE A 774 4.61 6.69 19.58
N GLN A 775 4.54 7.77 20.35
CA GLN A 775 4.55 7.70 21.82
C GLN A 775 3.30 6.98 22.36
N HIS A 776 2.13 7.23 21.77
CA HIS A 776 0.92 6.48 22.10
C HIS A 776 1.11 4.98 21.87
N ALA A 777 1.68 4.57 20.73
CA ALA A 777 1.93 3.16 20.41
C ALA A 777 2.84 2.48 21.46
N ILE A 778 3.90 3.14 21.91
CA ILE A 778 4.77 2.62 22.99
C ILE A 778 3.97 2.44 24.29
N ASN A 779 3.18 3.45 24.67
CA ASN A 779 2.36 3.39 25.87
C ASN A 779 1.31 2.27 25.78
N LEU A 780 0.71 2.07 24.61
CA LEU A 780 -0.27 1.02 24.36
C LEU A 780 0.33 -0.38 24.56
N VAL A 781 1.54 -0.63 24.05
CA VAL A 781 2.27 -1.90 24.27
C VAL A 781 2.52 -2.12 25.75
N ASN A 782 3.08 -1.12 26.44
CA ASN A 782 3.43 -1.24 27.86
C ASN A 782 2.18 -1.45 28.73
N ASN A 783 1.10 -0.73 28.46
CA ASN A 783 -0.17 -0.87 29.18
C ASN A 783 -0.81 -2.24 28.92
N THR A 784 -0.78 -2.74 27.68
CA THR A 784 -1.31 -4.06 27.31
C THR A 784 -0.51 -5.17 28.00
N ARG A 785 0.84 -5.06 28.01
CA ARG A 785 1.74 -5.98 28.71
C ARG A 785 1.47 -6.04 30.20
N ASN A 786 1.36 -4.88 30.86
CA ASN A 786 1.11 -4.80 32.30
C ASN A 786 -0.25 -5.45 32.65
N LYS A 787 -1.30 -5.11 31.92
CA LYS A 787 -2.63 -5.70 32.10
C LYS A 787 -2.64 -7.21 31.88
N ASN A 788 -1.87 -7.70 30.91
CA ASN A 788 -1.75 -9.15 30.70
C ASN A 788 -0.97 -9.82 31.83
N ASN A 789 0.14 -9.22 32.30
CA ASN A 789 0.94 -9.76 33.40
C ASN A 789 0.17 -9.80 34.72
N GLU A 790 -0.62 -8.79 35.05
CA GLU A 790 -1.47 -8.77 36.24
C GLU A 790 -2.46 -9.95 36.24
N GLU A 791 -3.03 -10.29 35.10
CA GLU A 791 -3.98 -11.38 34.98
C GLU A 791 -3.30 -12.76 34.81
N PHE A 792 -2.11 -12.83 34.22
CA PHE A 792 -1.32 -14.07 34.17
C PHE A 792 -0.74 -14.44 35.54
N SER A 793 -0.64 -13.49 36.47
CA SER A 793 -0.33 -13.81 37.86
C SER A 793 -1.43 -14.67 38.53
N HIS A 794 -2.66 -14.64 38.02
CA HIS A 794 -3.75 -15.55 38.41
C HIS A 794 -3.55 -17.01 37.93
N VAL A 795 -2.62 -17.33 37.04
CA VAL A 795 -2.21 -18.73 36.75
C VAL A 795 -1.53 -19.34 37.98
N ALA A 796 -0.85 -18.53 38.77
CA ALA A 796 -0.37 -18.96 40.10
C ALA A 796 -1.53 -19.41 41.04
N ASP A 797 -2.76 -19.04 40.73
CA ASP A 797 -3.98 -19.40 41.50
C ASP A 797 -4.80 -20.57 40.88
N TYR A 798 -4.26 -21.24 39.83
CA TYR A 798 -4.96 -22.37 39.20
C TYR A 798 -5.30 -23.48 40.18
N LEU A 799 -4.37 -23.76 41.11
CA LEU A 799 -4.61 -24.73 42.18
C LEU A 799 -5.75 -24.29 43.10
N GLY A 800 -5.81 -22.99 43.45
CA GLY A 800 -6.93 -22.42 44.25
C GLY A 800 -8.28 -22.64 43.56
N GLY A 801 -8.37 -22.27 42.29
CA GLY A 801 -9.58 -22.48 41.46
C GLY A 801 -9.94 -23.95 41.29
N PHE A 802 -8.94 -24.84 41.15
CA PHE A 802 -9.13 -26.29 41.08
C PHE A 802 -9.69 -26.82 42.39
N LEU A 803 -9.12 -26.41 43.53
CA LEU A 803 -9.60 -26.80 44.86
C LEU A 803 -11.04 -26.32 45.13
N GLN A 804 -11.38 -25.12 44.69
CA GLN A 804 -12.73 -24.60 44.84
C GLN A 804 -13.76 -25.40 44.01
N ARG A 805 -13.43 -25.75 42.75
CA ARG A 805 -14.29 -26.59 41.88
C ARG A 805 -14.53 -27.99 42.46
N HIS A 806 -13.49 -28.56 43.10
CA HIS A 806 -13.49 -29.89 43.67
C HIS A 806 -13.64 -29.88 45.21
N TYR A 807 -14.22 -28.79 45.76
CA TYR A 807 -14.29 -28.59 47.21
C TYR A 807 -14.96 -29.75 47.93
N GLN A 808 -16.04 -30.34 47.36
CA GLN A 808 -16.74 -31.48 47.91
C GLN A 808 -16.02 -32.84 47.77
N ASP A 809 -14.98 -32.91 46.95
CA ASP A 809 -14.19 -34.10 46.61
C ASP A 809 -12.85 -34.14 47.38
N ILE A 810 -12.68 -33.29 48.41
CA ILE A 810 -11.47 -33.18 49.23
C ILE A 810 -11.58 -34.08 50.45
N LEU A 811 -10.62 -34.99 50.60
CA LEU A 811 -10.35 -35.76 51.81
C LEU A 811 -9.26 -35.06 52.62
N VAL A 812 -9.50 -34.81 53.90
CA VAL A 812 -8.48 -34.33 54.87
C VAL A 812 -8.27 -35.39 55.96
N ILE A 813 -7.00 -35.89 56.04
CA ILE A 813 -6.65 -36.97 56.98
C ILE A 813 -5.13 -36.89 57.32
N ASN A 814 -4.72 -37.20 58.54
CA ASN A 814 -3.32 -37.19 58.96
C ASN A 814 -2.53 -38.38 58.40
N GLY A 815 -1.46 -38.10 57.66
CA GLY A 815 -0.67 -39.11 56.98
C GLY A 815 0.35 -39.84 57.89
N LYS A 816 1.00 -39.10 58.81
CA LYS A 816 2.04 -39.68 59.66
C LYS A 816 1.45 -40.62 60.74
N THR A 817 0.30 -40.26 61.30
CA THR A 817 -0.33 -41.04 62.36
C THR A 817 -0.76 -42.42 61.80
N HIS A 818 -1.38 -42.44 60.61
CA HIS A 818 -1.73 -43.69 59.95
C HIS A 818 -0.50 -44.54 59.59
N SER A 819 0.55 -43.93 59.00
CA SER A 819 1.78 -44.67 58.69
C SER A 819 2.47 -45.30 59.88
N ARG A 820 2.32 -44.70 61.08
CA ARG A 820 3.01 -45.15 62.29
C ARG A 820 2.20 -46.22 63.05
N THR A 821 0.87 -46.14 63.01
CA THR A 821 0.01 -47.05 63.85
C THR A 821 -0.64 -48.15 63.04
N GLY A 822 -0.81 -47.95 61.71
CA GLY A 822 -1.54 -48.86 60.82
C GLY A 822 -3.05 -48.92 61.06
N LEU A 823 -3.53 -48.12 62.00
CA LEU A 823 -4.96 -48.08 62.40
C LEU A 823 -5.76 -47.18 61.51
N GLU A 824 -7.06 -47.51 61.30
CA GLU A 824 -8.04 -46.60 60.66
C GLU A 824 -8.24 -45.35 61.53
N GLN A 825 -8.38 -44.22 60.87
CA GLN A 825 -8.65 -42.95 61.53
C GLN A 825 -9.92 -42.33 60.95
N ALA A 826 -10.65 -41.63 61.77
CA ALA A 826 -11.71 -40.75 61.28
C ALA A 826 -11.03 -39.61 60.49
N PRO A 827 -11.42 -39.40 59.24
CA PRO A 827 -10.95 -38.23 58.49
C PRO A 827 -11.36 -36.95 59.20
N ILE A 828 -10.53 -35.93 59.11
CA ILE A 828 -10.86 -34.56 59.59
C ILE A 828 -11.99 -34.02 58.72
N ARG A 829 -11.97 -34.37 57.41
CA ARG A 829 -13.02 -34.04 56.47
C ARG A 829 -13.22 -35.20 55.48
N GLU A 830 -14.48 -35.61 55.31
CA GLU A 830 -14.86 -36.65 54.33
C GLU A 830 -15.32 -36.02 53.01
N PRO A 831 -14.94 -36.57 51.87
CA PRO A 831 -15.48 -36.13 50.56
C PRO A 831 -16.94 -36.57 50.40
N ARG A 832 -17.75 -35.77 49.74
CA ARG A 832 -19.15 -36.09 49.40
C ARG A 832 -19.28 -36.94 48.11
N GLY A 833 -18.18 -37.13 47.38
CA GLY A 833 -18.13 -37.89 46.14
C GLY A 833 -16.86 -38.69 46.02
N LYS A 834 -16.30 -38.75 44.79
CA LYS A 834 -14.97 -39.39 44.56
C LYS A 834 -13.88 -38.54 45.19
N VAL A 835 -12.83 -39.16 45.71
CA VAL A 835 -11.68 -38.42 46.19
C VAL A 835 -10.84 -37.93 45.00
N VAL A 836 -10.88 -36.64 44.75
CA VAL A 836 -10.03 -35.94 43.74
C VAL A 836 -8.79 -35.35 44.39
N VAL A 837 -8.95 -34.82 45.57
CA VAL A 837 -7.88 -34.17 46.33
C VAL A 837 -7.76 -34.84 47.72
N ARG A 838 -6.54 -35.07 48.16
CA ARG A 838 -6.22 -35.50 49.52
C ARG A 838 -5.26 -34.51 50.15
N TYR A 839 -5.62 -33.98 51.31
CA TYR A 839 -4.75 -33.11 52.10
C TYR A 839 -4.33 -33.81 53.41
N GLU A 840 -3.01 -33.75 53.72
CA GLU A 840 -2.45 -34.30 54.95
C GLU A 840 -1.86 -33.14 55.78
N PRO A 841 -2.60 -32.59 56.75
CA PRO A 841 -2.18 -31.45 57.59
C PRO A 841 -0.86 -31.69 58.33
N ASP A 842 -0.67 -32.87 58.86
CA ASP A 842 0.53 -33.25 59.60
C ASP A 842 1.80 -33.33 58.79
N THR A 843 1.70 -33.54 57.47
CA THR A 843 2.82 -33.59 56.55
C THR A 843 2.91 -32.35 55.67
N LYS A 844 1.89 -31.49 55.68
CA LYS A 844 1.74 -30.31 54.78
C LYS A 844 1.76 -30.70 53.29
N LEU A 845 1.29 -31.94 52.97
CA LEU A 845 1.24 -32.42 51.61
C LEU A 845 -0.18 -32.47 51.06
N LEU A 846 -0.34 -31.92 49.88
CA LEU A 846 -1.56 -31.94 49.11
C LEU A 846 -1.35 -32.88 47.90
N PHE A 847 -2.23 -33.84 47.71
CA PHE A 847 -2.23 -34.80 46.61
C PHE A 847 -3.44 -34.56 45.74
N VAL A 848 -3.23 -34.36 44.45
CA VAL A 848 -4.27 -34.09 43.44
C VAL A 848 -4.22 -35.20 42.41
N VAL A 849 -5.33 -35.86 42.11
CA VAL A 849 -5.40 -36.94 41.11
C VAL A 849 -4.99 -36.37 39.75
N ASN A 850 -3.87 -36.88 39.19
CA ASN A 850 -3.30 -36.34 37.97
C ASN A 850 -4.24 -36.41 36.77
N LYS A 851 -5.10 -37.42 36.68
CA LYS A 851 -6.07 -37.57 35.61
C LYS A 851 -7.09 -36.42 35.66
N GLU A 852 -7.64 -36.12 36.84
CA GLU A 852 -8.62 -35.03 37.01
C GLU A 852 -8.03 -33.68 36.73
N TRP A 853 -6.74 -33.46 37.14
CA TRP A 853 -6.04 -32.24 36.79
C TRP A 853 -5.88 -32.10 35.27
N ARG A 854 -5.49 -33.17 34.57
CA ARG A 854 -5.35 -33.17 33.08
C ARG A 854 -6.69 -32.94 32.40
N ASP A 855 -7.77 -33.57 32.88
CA ASP A 855 -9.11 -33.41 32.33
C ASP A 855 -9.63 -31.97 32.53
N ASP A 856 -9.30 -31.34 33.68
CA ASP A 856 -9.61 -29.94 33.94
C ASP A 856 -8.80 -28.99 33.08
N CYS A 857 -7.49 -29.25 32.88
CA CYS A 857 -6.64 -28.50 31.93
C CYS A 857 -7.20 -28.58 30.51
N ALA A 858 -7.62 -29.77 30.06
CA ALA A 858 -8.18 -29.99 28.74
C ALA A 858 -9.51 -29.25 28.54
N LYS A 859 -10.40 -29.28 29.55
CA LYS A 859 -11.67 -28.51 29.56
C LYS A 859 -11.46 -27.01 29.52
N SER A 860 -10.41 -26.55 30.19
CA SER A 860 -10.04 -25.14 30.29
C SER A 860 -9.13 -24.66 29.12
N PHE A 861 -8.75 -25.57 28.23
CA PHE A 861 -7.81 -25.30 27.11
C PHE A 861 -6.45 -24.75 27.57
N ILE A 862 -5.95 -25.21 28.71
CA ILE A 862 -4.67 -24.79 29.30
C ILE A 862 -3.64 -25.92 29.16
N GLY A 863 -2.39 -25.58 28.90
CA GLY A 863 -1.28 -26.53 28.84
C GLY A 863 -1.02 -27.16 30.22
N TYR A 864 -1.02 -28.48 30.31
CA TYR A 864 -0.75 -29.21 31.56
C TYR A 864 0.57 -28.76 32.23
N GLU A 865 1.63 -28.59 31.44
CA GLU A 865 2.93 -28.17 31.95
C GLU A 865 2.90 -26.69 32.43
N ASP A 866 2.12 -25.84 31.74
CA ASP A 866 2.01 -24.43 32.08
C ASP A 866 1.37 -24.22 33.45
N THR A 867 0.37 -25.04 33.80
CA THR A 867 -0.25 -24.99 35.12
C THR A 867 0.66 -25.45 36.25
N LEU A 868 1.71 -26.24 35.96
CA LEU A 868 2.66 -26.74 36.97
C LEU A 868 3.91 -25.87 37.10
N ASN A 869 4.25 -25.07 36.07
CA ASN A 869 5.47 -24.27 36.05
C ASN A 869 5.60 -23.26 37.23
N PRO A 870 4.55 -22.51 37.63
CA PRO A 870 4.62 -21.62 38.77
C PRO A 870 4.97 -22.36 40.08
N TYR A 871 4.39 -23.53 40.27
CA TYR A 871 4.61 -24.36 41.47
C TYR A 871 5.97 -25.07 41.47
N ARG A 872 6.55 -25.31 40.29
CA ARG A 872 7.94 -25.78 40.18
C ARG A 872 8.93 -24.66 40.53
N LYS A 873 8.68 -23.43 40.06
CA LYS A 873 9.51 -22.25 40.37
C LYS A 873 9.51 -21.94 41.87
N SER A 874 8.37 -22.00 42.52
CA SER A 874 8.22 -21.82 43.99
C SER A 874 8.71 -23.04 44.80
N LYS A 875 9.05 -24.14 44.16
CA LYS A 875 9.38 -25.46 44.76
C LYS A 875 8.22 -26.04 45.59
N ALA A 876 7.00 -25.58 45.35
CA ALA A 876 5.79 -26.14 45.96
C ALA A 876 5.41 -27.48 45.34
N PHE A 877 5.58 -27.66 44.04
CA PHE A 877 5.37 -28.93 43.34
C PHE A 877 6.56 -29.89 43.58
N THR A 878 6.29 -30.99 44.28
CA THR A 878 7.30 -31.97 44.67
C THR A 878 7.37 -33.20 43.75
N GLY A 879 6.47 -33.25 42.76
CA GLY A 879 6.49 -34.30 41.74
C GLY A 879 5.21 -35.15 41.65
N LEU A 880 5.26 -36.13 40.76
CA LEU A 880 4.17 -37.08 40.53
C LEU A 880 4.46 -38.37 41.33
N LYS A 881 3.52 -38.76 42.21
CA LYS A 881 3.69 -39.94 43.07
C LYS A 881 2.48 -40.86 42.98
N LYS A 882 2.68 -42.16 43.05
CA LYS A 882 1.60 -43.12 43.24
C LYS A 882 1.08 -43.04 44.68
N LYS A 883 -0.19 -42.64 44.84
CA LYS A 883 -0.84 -42.47 46.17
C LYS A 883 -2.16 -43.25 46.25
N ARG A 884 -2.37 -43.96 47.34
CA ARG A 884 -3.67 -44.54 47.70
C ARG A 884 -4.47 -43.42 48.36
N MET A 885 -5.44 -42.86 47.64
CA MET A 885 -6.17 -41.65 48.08
C MET A 885 -7.00 -41.90 49.33
N LEU A 886 -7.55 -43.09 49.50
CA LEU A 886 -8.38 -43.53 50.63
C LEU A 886 -7.61 -44.24 51.76
N ALA A 887 -6.24 -44.30 51.69
CA ALA A 887 -5.46 -44.94 52.71
C ALA A 887 -5.67 -44.28 54.07
N GLY A 888 -5.92 -45.09 55.12
CA GLY A 888 -6.18 -44.66 56.49
C GLY A 888 -7.67 -44.40 56.83
N THR A 889 -8.57 -44.49 55.84
CA THR A 889 -10.01 -44.44 56.05
C THR A 889 -10.59 -45.88 56.16
N ALA A 890 -11.83 -46.03 56.68
CA ALA A 890 -12.57 -47.29 56.68
C ALA A 890 -12.75 -47.95 55.28
N MET A 891 -12.64 -47.16 54.21
CA MET A 891 -12.66 -47.59 52.81
C MET A 891 -11.31 -47.96 52.25
N GLY A 892 -10.30 -48.19 53.09
CA GLY A 892 -8.87 -48.20 52.87
C GLY A 892 -8.25 -49.06 51.73
N ALA A 893 -9.03 -49.82 50.99
CA ALA A 893 -8.55 -50.74 49.98
C ALA A 893 -8.68 -50.18 48.55
N SER A 894 -8.21 -48.97 48.29
CA SER A 894 -8.15 -48.44 46.91
C SER A 894 -6.79 -48.70 46.26
N ASP A 895 -6.78 -49.00 44.97
CA ASP A 895 -5.54 -48.99 44.18
C ASP A 895 -4.89 -47.60 44.18
N GLY A 896 -3.57 -47.55 44.18
CA GLY A 896 -2.88 -46.26 44.12
C GLY A 896 -3.00 -45.61 42.75
N VAL A 897 -3.42 -44.36 42.76
CA VAL A 897 -3.50 -43.51 41.55
C VAL A 897 -2.26 -42.60 41.46
N MET A 898 -1.92 -42.16 40.27
CA MET A 898 -0.89 -41.12 40.07
C MET A 898 -1.45 -39.79 40.52
N ALA A 899 -0.79 -39.15 41.49
CA ALA A 899 -1.18 -37.87 42.06
C ALA A 899 -0.04 -36.87 41.96
N LEU A 900 -0.41 -35.64 41.61
CA LEU A 900 0.46 -34.46 41.75
C LEU A 900 0.62 -34.16 43.23
N THR A 901 1.84 -33.91 43.68
CA THR A 901 2.12 -33.70 45.10
C THR A 901 2.64 -32.26 45.28
N PHE A 902 1.94 -31.48 46.13
CA PHE A 902 2.32 -30.13 46.47
C PHE A 902 2.64 -30.04 47.98
N ASP A 903 3.69 -29.25 48.27
CA ASP A 903 4.07 -28.82 49.62
C ASP A 903 3.35 -27.51 49.92
N THR A 904 2.31 -27.59 50.77
CA THR A 904 1.42 -26.43 51.09
C THR A 904 2.14 -25.35 51.87
N SER A 905 3.23 -25.68 52.56
CA SER A 905 4.02 -24.67 53.33
C SER A 905 4.73 -23.66 52.43
N LYS A 906 4.75 -23.93 51.08
CA LYS A 906 5.37 -23.08 50.07
C LYS A 906 4.35 -22.43 49.13
N LEU A 907 3.06 -22.46 49.56
CA LEU A 907 1.97 -21.84 48.82
C LEU A 907 1.44 -20.65 49.64
N ASP A 908 1.70 -19.44 49.19
CA ASP A 908 1.34 -18.19 49.88
C ASP A 908 -0.18 -17.98 50.06
N PHE A 909 -0.98 -18.65 49.24
CA PHE A 909 -2.44 -18.52 49.20
C PHE A 909 -3.18 -19.69 49.88
N PHE A 910 -2.48 -20.69 50.45
CA PHE A 910 -3.11 -21.88 50.99
C PHE A 910 -3.61 -21.63 52.40
N ALA A 911 -4.90 -21.27 52.51
CA ALA A 911 -5.58 -21.13 53.79
C ALA A 911 -6.00 -22.50 54.32
N GLU A 912 -5.19 -23.10 55.19
CA GLU A 912 -5.44 -24.42 55.81
C GLU A 912 -6.78 -24.46 56.53
N ASP A 913 -7.13 -23.39 57.23
CA ASP A 913 -8.37 -23.25 57.99
C ASP A 913 -9.64 -23.35 57.12
N ALA A 914 -9.58 -22.83 55.89
CA ALA A 914 -10.70 -22.90 54.95
C ALA A 914 -10.94 -24.31 54.42
N ILE A 915 -9.96 -25.20 54.43
CA ILE A 915 -10.08 -26.57 53.97
C ILE A 915 -10.38 -27.53 55.13
N VAL A 916 -9.86 -27.22 56.33
CA VAL A 916 -9.99 -28.07 57.54
C VAL A 916 -11.28 -27.76 58.29
N ASN A 917 -11.70 -26.49 58.42
CA ASN A 917 -12.78 -26.07 59.34
C ASN A 917 -14.09 -25.67 58.63
N ALA A 918 -14.28 -25.94 57.38
CA ALA A 918 -15.45 -25.49 56.63
C ALA A 918 -16.83 -26.05 57.05
N ASP A 919 -16.91 -27.01 57.97
CA ASP A 919 -18.15 -27.55 58.51
C ASP A 919 -18.55 -26.96 59.87
N LEU A 920 -17.77 -26.02 60.44
CA LEU A 920 -18.16 -25.28 61.63
C LEU A 920 -19.03 -24.10 61.21
N LYS A 921 -20.36 -24.20 61.49
CA LYS A 921 -21.26 -23.04 61.39
C LYS A 921 -20.68 -21.91 62.25
N PRO A 922 -20.67 -20.66 61.78
CA PRO A 922 -20.34 -19.55 62.65
C PRO A 922 -21.37 -19.50 63.76
N GLU A 923 -20.94 -19.74 65.02
CA GLU A 923 -21.72 -19.41 66.18
C GLU A 923 -22.09 -17.93 66.12
N GLY A 924 -23.37 -17.70 66.39
CA GLY A 924 -24.03 -16.43 66.22
C GLY A 924 -23.26 -15.21 66.73
N GLY A 925 -22.99 -14.33 65.80
CA GLY A 925 -22.59 -12.98 66.11
C GLY A 925 -23.79 -12.05 66.05
N ASP A 926 -23.97 -11.34 67.16
CA ASP A 926 -25.01 -10.40 67.48
C ASP A 926 -25.49 -9.50 66.36
N THR A 927 -26.80 -9.46 66.22
CA THR A 927 -27.50 -8.39 65.50
C THR A 927 -27.20 -7.04 66.15
N LEU A 928 -26.35 -6.20 65.56
CA LEU A 928 -26.32 -4.78 65.82
C LEU A 928 -27.42 -4.13 65.00
N GLY A 929 -28.34 -3.54 65.74
CA GLY A 929 -29.48 -2.80 65.27
C GLY A 929 -29.04 -1.59 64.42
N ILE A 930 -29.82 -1.36 63.43
CA ILE A 930 -29.85 -0.12 62.70
C ILE A 930 -30.74 0.87 63.46
N ASP A 931 -30.21 2.01 63.83
CA ASP A 931 -30.92 3.29 63.93
C ASP A 931 -30.36 4.25 62.87
#